data_4be0f3befc9af715a98ad021cf16f0e8
#
_entry.id   4be0f3befc9af715a98ad021cf16f0e8
#
_cell.length_a   1.000
_cell.length_b   1.000
_cell.length_c   1.000
_cell.angle_alpha   90.00
_cell.angle_beta   90.00
_cell.angle_gamma   90.00
#
_symmetry.space_group_name_H-M   'P 1'
#
loop_
_entity.id
_entity.type
_entity.pdbx_description
1 polymer ?
#
loop_
_entity_poly.entity_id
_entity_poly.type
_entity_poly.pdbx_seq_one_letter_code
_entity_poly.pdbx_strand_id
1 'polypeptide(L)'
;MAAARPKPKATDKSTGKTAASKTRWWVAIPLSILSGCMVFLSFPTWNIFPLQWIALVPLFVALRGHSPRGAFVLGYISGVVTNIGGFHWIYDLLLDFGHMSPAPSIAITILMGLYQGLTTGFAASFAVKVHRDVKIPMWLAYPILFTAIEYAVPFLFPWYQGNGQQRFTAITQIVDITGVPGLTFLILLVNGAIGEVINSRLDKRTFPFIAVPLALIAFIAALVYGVIRLGEIDTKAAAAKKIKVGLVESDIGIWEQEIRLPDGSHLDSVSQINLLFSHLLRHQYMSADLQAKHAPDLIIWPESSYMPLNQVLWYRSDRRGIASSQKGELFFIDHNDLVPVLETGANAPDGLGLKAVAASSEDHMVAVGPRGSVFIREHAEEVRWARENTKTDRDLTAVAISPDGLEIMAVGNQGTAVFRQNGDWRLVELGTTANLNGVTWTQDHGWVICGENGTLLTWFGKDAAKIGPDDLPDLYDVSWSRQGGLVAVGAKGTILKIKRNGESTVENPVNGKLLGVSSSGITMAVGERGIVVACNETCKVVRSKTSEDLVAITMDPGGYDGWAVAKDGTLLLINPSSGTVEEAIETGKKGLNSIAWAPMSVGYPFPRDVKAIYTSRAPLPAVGTAKKPEAAVEFDKSNTPHRDKNAAMRGFTTPLLFGTLTKDLDSNGNPRHFNSALLIDSRGNVLGRYDKIFLLLFGEYLPFSSTFPFLKDLLPEAGDFKPGTELGVFDLGDANAGILICYEGIIPSFTRKVAKLEPDLLINLTNDAWFGKTMEPYLHLQLATFRAIEHRKAMIRSTNTGVTAVVDPAGRLLQQTSIYDPETIVADIPLMQEPTIYRKYGELFAWACCGLSVLLVGLAMILGRRKQ
;
A
#
# COMPACT_ATOMS: atom_id res chain seq x y z
N MET A 1 -53.55 -83.26 -40.23
CA MET A 1 -52.39 -82.43 -40.59
C MET A 1 -52.80 -80.97 -40.62
N ALA A 2 -52.55 -80.23 -39.64
CA ALA A 2 -52.83 -78.81 -39.57
C ALA A 2 -51.51 -78.00 -39.34
N ALA A 3 -51.17 -77.19 -40.34
CA ALA A 3 -49.99 -76.41 -40.38
C ALA A 3 -50.10 -75.19 -39.41
N ALA A 4 -49.14 -75.02 -38.51
CA ALA A 4 -49.06 -73.90 -37.57
C ALA A 4 -48.58 -72.66 -38.30
N ARG A 5 -49.31 -71.55 -38.19
CA ARG A 5 -48.86 -70.18 -38.61
C ARG A 5 -47.85 -69.61 -37.65
N PRO A 6 -46.78 -68.98 -38.15
CA PRO A 6 -45.84 -68.29 -37.27
C PRO A 6 -46.41 -66.99 -36.70
N LYS A 7 -46.19 -66.69 -35.39
CA LYS A 7 -46.51 -65.43 -34.74
C LYS A 7 -45.61 -64.29 -35.23
N PRO A 8 -46.13 -63.06 -35.36
CA PRO A 8 -45.30 -61.89 -35.77
C PRO A 8 -44.35 -61.52 -34.62
N LYS A 9 -43.07 -61.28 -34.97
CA LYS A 9 -42.04 -60.73 -34.08
C LYS A 9 -42.44 -59.34 -33.64
N ALA A 10 -42.54 -59.14 -32.33
CA ALA A 10 -42.62 -57.80 -31.72
C ALA A 10 -41.42 -56.94 -32.11
N THR A 11 -41.66 -55.89 -32.84
CA THR A 11 -40.64 -54.84 -33.10
C THR A 11 -40.35 -54.11 -31.78
N ASP A 12 -39.17 -54.38 -31.21
CA ASP A 12 -38.59 -53.69 -30.09
C ASP A 12 -38.29 -52.24 -30.54
N LYS A 13 -39.14 -51.29 -30.17
CA LYS A 13 -38.88 -49.91 -30.28
C LYS A 13 -37.92 -49.53 -29.15
N SER A 14 -36.68 -49.97 -29.26
CA SER A 14 -35.61 -49.34 -28.46
C SER A 14 -35.49 -47.85 -28.85
N THR A 15 -35.92 -46.98 -28.01
CA THR A 15 -35.64 -45.55 -28.08
C THR A 15 -34.12 -45.37 -28.11
N GLY A 16 -33.56 -45.35 -29.29
CA GLY A 16 -32.16 -45.05 -29.51
C GLY A 16 -31.82 -43.66 -29.01
N LYS A 17 -31.33 -43.57 -27.79
CA LYS A 17 -30.50 -42.43 -27.39
C LYS A 17 -29.29 -42.43 -28.30
N THR A 18 -29.30 -41.61 -29.34
CA THR A 18 -28.12 -41.34 -30.17
C THR A 18 -27.02 -40.85 -29.25
N ALA A 19 -26.00 -41.69 -29.03
CA ALA A 19 -24.80 -41.29 -28.31
C ALA A 19 -24.21 -40.10 -29.02
N ALA A 20 -23.90 -39.05 -28.25
CA ALA A 20 -23.29 -37.81 -28.76
C ALA A 20 -22.06 -38.18 -29.62
N SER A 21 -22.02 -37.73 -30.86
CA SER A 21 -20.91 -38.06 -31.77
C SER A 21 -19.62 -37.35 -31.26
N LYS A 22 -18.60 -38.16 -31.07
CA LYS A 22 -17.30 -37.68 -30.58
C LYS A 22 -16.61 -36.79 -31.64
N THR A 23 -16.14 -35.58 -31.22
CA THR A 23 -15.30 -34.75 -32.10
C THR A 23 -13.99 -35.49 -32.38
N ARG A 24 -13.63 -35.63 -33.68
CA ARG A 24 -12.41 -36.32 -34.07
C ARG A 24 -11.17 -35.54 -33.62
N TRP A 25 -10.11 -36.25 -33.23
CA TRP A 25 -8.88 -35.60 -32.69
C TRP A 25 -8.26 -34.57 -33.66
N TRP A 26 -8.25 -34.85 -34.96
CA TRP A 26 -7.73 -33.95 -35.99
C TRP A 26 -8.55 -32.64 -36.12
N VAL A 27 -9.76 -32.57 -35.60
CA VAL A 27 -10.56 -31.34 -35.45
C VAL A 27 -10.45 -30.76 -34.03
N ALA A 28 -10.41 -31.61 -33.01
CA ALA A 28 -10.42 -31.21 -31.61
C ALA A 28 -9.11 -30.48 -31.21
N ILE A 29 -7.96 -30.95 -31.71
CA ILE A 29 -6.66 -30.30 -31.40
C ILE A 29 -6.59 -28.89 -31.98
N PRO A 30 -6.86 -28.65 -33.29
CA PRO A 30 -6.89 -27.29 -33.84
C PRO A 30 -7.88 -26.35 -33.12
N LEU A 31 -9.06 -26.86 -32.73
CA LEU A 31 -10.04 -26.09 -31.98
C LEU A 31 -9.52 -25.71 -30.56
N SER A 32 -8.77 -26.61 -29.92
CA SER A 32 -8.15 -26.33 -28.62
C SER A 32 -7.06 -25.26 -28.73
N ILE A 33 -6.25 -25.34 -29.80
CA ILE A 33 -5.23 -24.32 -30.11
C ILE A 33 -5.90 -22.98 -30.41
N LEU A 34 -6.92 -22.98 -31.28
CA LEU A 34 -7.69 -21.76 -31.61
C LEU A 34 -8.26 -21.11 -30.34
N SER A 35 -8.81 -21.91 -29.44
CA SER A 35 -9.33 -21.43 -28.16
C SER A 35 -8.25 -20.76 -27.35
N GLY A 36 -7.07 -21.37 -27.22
CA GLY A 36 -5.94 -20.78 -26.51
C GLY A 36 -5.47 -19.44 -27.12
N CYS A 37 -5.41 -19.40 -28.47
CA CYS A 37 -5.07 -18.18 -29.19
C CYS A 37 -6.08 -17.05 -28.94
N MET A 38 -7.37 -17.35 -29.00
CA MET A 38 -8.41 -16.35 -28.76
C MET A 38 -8.37 -15.78 -27.31
N VAL A 39 -8.00 -16.62 -26.34
CA VAL A 39 -7.86 -16.17 -24.94
C VAL A 39 -6.71 -15.17 -24.81
N PHE A 40 -5.48 -15.49 -25.20
CA PHE A 40 -4.38 -14.57 -25.00
C PHE A 40 -4.49 -13.30 -25.85
N LEU A 41 -5.10 -13.36 -27.04
CA LEU A 41 -5.35 -12.17 -27.87
C LEU A 41 -6.34 -11.20 -27.21
N SER A 42 -7.07 -11.60 -26.20
CA SER A 42 -7.96 -10.71 -25.44
C SER A 42 -7.23 -9.88 -24.38
N PHE A 43 -5.97 -10.14 -24.12
CA PHE A 43 -5.11 -9.41 -23.18
C PHE A 43 -4.17 -8.43 -23.89
N PRO A 44 -3.47 -7.54 -23.16
CA PRO A 44 -2.40 -6.73 -23.76
C PRO A 44 -1.36 -7.65 -24.47
N THR A 45 -0.77 -7.23 -25.58
CA THR A 45 -0.83 -5.97 -26.33
C THR A 45 -2.02 -5.87 -27.30
N TRP A 46 -2.63 -7.00 -27.65
CA TRP A 46 -3.69 -7.00 -28.67
C TRP A 46 -5.00 -6.40 -28.17
N ASN A 47 -5.36 -6.63 -26.89
CA ASN A 47 -6.54 -6.07 -26.24
C ASN A 47 -7.86 -6.29 -26.98
N ILE A 48 -7.99 -7.41 -27.72
CA ILE A 48 -9.24 -7.76 -28.40
C ILE A 48 -10.21 -8.37 -27.38
N PHE A 49 -10.53 -7.61 -26.32
CA PHE A 49 -11.31 -8.09 -25.18
C PHE A 49 -12.66 -8.73 -25.54
N PRO A 50 -13.39 -8.35 -26.63
CA PRO A 50 -14.65 -9.02 -26.99
C PRO A 50 -14.45 -10.50 -27.36
N LEU A 51 -13.25 -10.89 -27.85
CA LEU A 51 -12.98 -12.31 -28.16
C LEU A 51 -13.21 -13.23 -26.98
N GLN A 52 -12.96 -12.76 -25.76
CA GLN A 52 -13.05 -13.58 -24.57
C GLN A 52 -14.45 -14.16 -24.32
N TRP A 53 -15.50 -13.48 -24.80
CA TRP A 53 -16.90 -13.95 -24.69
C TRP A 53 -17.20 -15.18 -25.56
N ILE A 54 -16.32 -15.50 -26.51
CA ILE A 54 -16.44 -16.65 -27.42
C ILE A 54 -15.16 -17.50 -27.47
N ALA A 55 -14.10 -17.10 -26.75
CA ALA A 55 -12.77 -17.71 -26.86
C ALA A 55 -12.72 -19.20 -26.51
N LEU A 56 -13.54 -19.64 -25.56
CA LEU A 56 -13.59 -21.04 -25.16
C LEU A 56 -14.66 -21.86 -25.88
N VAL A 57 -15.46 -21.26 -26.76
CA VAL A 57 -16.45 -21.98 -27.58
C VAL A 57 -15.79 -23.07 -28.42
N PRO A 58 -14.66 -22.85 -29.10
CA PRO A 58 -13.95 -23.91 -29.82
C PRO A 58 -13.54 -25.08 -28.89
N LEU A 59 -13.09 -24.78 -27.67
CA LEU A 59 -12.75 -25.81 -26.70
C LEU A 59 -14.00 -26.64 -26.28
N PHE A 60 -15.14 -25.98 -26.01
CA PHE A 60 -16.38 -26.70 -25.69
C PHE A 60 -16.80 -27.66 -26.82
N VAL A 61 -16.58 -27.27 -28.08
CA VAL A 61 -16.83 -28.18 -29.25
C VAL A 61 -15.77 -29.29 -29.32
N ALA A 62 -14.52 -28.96 -29.02
CA ALA A 62 -13.44 -29.96 -28.97
C ALA A 62 -13.69 -31.06 -27.95
N LEU A 63 -14.18 -30.68 -26.76
CA LEU A 63 -14.43 -31.60 -25.64
C LEU A 63 -15.59 -32.59 -25.87
N ARG A 64 -16.42 -32.35 -26.88
CA ARG A 64 -17.64 -33.16 -27.14
C ARG A 64 -17.32 -34.64 -27.32
N GLY A 65 -17.95 -35.48 -26.49
CA GLY A 65 -17.85 -36.97 -26.59
C GLY A 65 -16.50 -37.53 -26.14
N HIS A 66 -15.58 -36.73 -25.67
CA HIS A 66 -14.29 -37.19 -25.13
C HIS A 66 -14.41 -37.71 -23.69
N SER A 67 -13.51 -38.65 -23.35
CA SER A 67 -13.34 -39.12 -21.97
C SER A 67 -12.66 -38.02 -21.11
N PRO A 68 -12.72 -38.10 -19.78
CA PRO A 68 -12.01 -37.17 -18.91
C PRO A 68 -10.51 -37.04 -19.21
N ARG A 69 -9.84 -38.15 -19.54
CA ARG A 69 -8.42 -38.10 -19.96
C ARG A 69 -8.24 -37.39 -21.30
N GLY A 70 -9.12 -37.60 -22.27
CA GLY A 70 -9.06 -36.88 -23.53
C GLY A 70 -9.39 -35.40 -23.38
N ALA A 71 -10.33 -35.07 -22.51
CA ALA A 71 -10.65 -33.70 -22.15
C ALA A 71 -9.49 -32.98 -21.45
N PHE A 72 -8.75 -33.67 -20.57
CA PHE A 72 -7.52 -33.14 -19.98
C PHE A 72 -6.53 -32.71 -21.07
N VAL A 73 -6.22 -33.59 -22.02
CA VAL A 73 -5.26 -33.31 -23.11
C VAL A 73 -5.70 -32.11 -23.94
N LEU A 74 -6.96 -32.01 -24.31
CA LEU A 74 -7.48 -30.90 -25.12
C LEU A 74 -7.52 -29.61 -24.35
N GLY A 75 -7.94 -29.61 -23.09
CA GLY A 75 -7.89 -28.46 -22.21
C GLY A 75 -6.46 -28.02 -21.93
N TYR A 76 -5.56 -28.99 -21.70
CA TYR A 76 -4.15 -28.72 -21.46
C TYR A 76 -3.49 -28.04 -22.69
N ILE A 77 -3.73 -28.51 -23.90
CA ILE A 77 -3.25 -27.84 -25.11
C ILE A 77 -3.74 -26.41 -25.18
N SER A 78 -5.04 -26.18 -24.94
CA SER A 78 -5.60 -24.83 -24.93
C SER A 78 -4.93 -23.95 -23.87
N GLY A 79 -4.78 -24.47 -22.66
CA GLY A 79 -4.15 -23.74 -21.53
C GLY A 79 -2.67 -23.44 -21.79
N VAL A 80 -1.91 -24.36 -22.33
CA VAL A 80 -0.49 -24.16 -22.69
C VAL A 80 -0.36 -23.07 -23.75
N VAL A 81 -1.17 -23.11 -24.81
CA VAL A 81 -1.17 -22.06 -25.85
C VAL A 81 -1.53 -20.69 -25.25
N THR A 82 -2.55 -20.63 -24.38
CA THR A 82 -2.94 -19.42 -23.67
C THR A 82 -1.76 -18.83 -22.88
N ASN A 83 -1.11 -19.67 -22.08
CA ASN A 83 -0.10 -19.18 -21.16
C ASN A 83 1.24 -18.86 -21.83
N ILE A 84 1.66 -19.65 -22.80
CA ILE A 84 2.85 -19.29 -23.61
C ILE A 84 2.60 -17.98 -24.36
N GLY A 85 1.41 -17.81 -24.96
CA GLY A 85 1.05 -16.57 -25.66
C GLY A 85 0.95 -15.36 -24.72
N GLY A 86 0.42 -15.53 -23.51
CA GLY A 86 0.24 -14.45 -22.52
C GLY A 86 1.49 -14.10 -21.72
N PHE A 87 2.44 -15.04 -21.59
CA PHE A 87 3.64 -14.86 -20.75
C PHE A 87 4.96 -15.00 -21.53
N HIS A 88 4.94 -14.84 -22.86
CA HIS A 88 6.15 -14.89 -23.68
C HIS A 88 7.21 -13.85 -23.25
N TRP A 89 6.79 -12.73 -22.68
CA TRP A 89 7.66 -11.68 -22.16
C TRP A 89 8.61 -12.17 -21.04
N ILE A 90 8.33 -13.30 -20.41
CA ILE A 90 9.24 -13.91 -19.43
C ILE A 90 10.57 -14.31 -20.09
N TYR A 91 10.53 -14.67 -21.36
CA TYR A 91 11.76 -14.92 -22.11
C TYR A 91 12.67 -13.69 -22.12
N ASP A 92 12.13 -12.52 -22.43
CA ASP A 92 12.88 -11.27 -22.46
C ASP A 92 13.34 -10.88 -21.02
N LEU A 93 12.49 -11.05 -20.01
CA LEU A 93 12.86 -10.83 -18.59
C LEU A 93 14.08 -11.68 -18.18
N LEU A 94 14.10 -12.95 -18.55
CA LEU A 94 15.19 -13.85 -18.18
C LEU A 94 16.48 -13.56 -18.94
N LEU A 95 16.39 -13.06 -20.18
CA LEU A 95 17.55 -12.60 -20.95
C LEU A 95 18.11 -11.30 -20.41
N ASP A 96 17.24 -10.28 -20.32
CA ASP A 96 17.67 -8.90 -20.08
C ASP A 96 17.97 -8.66 -18.61
N PHE A 97 17.12 -9.15 -17.71
CA PHE A 97 17.27 -9.00 -16.28
C PHE A 97 18.00 -10.17 -15.62
N GLY A 98 17.58 -11.40 -15.95
CA GLY A 98 18.18 -12.61 -15.37
C GLY A 98 19.55 -12.97 -15.94
N HIS A 99 20.03 -12.25 -16.95
CA HIS A 99 21.29 -12.49 -17.65
C HIS A 99 21.49 -13.96 -18.08
N MET A 100 20.38 -14.66 -18.29
CA MET A 100 20.40 -16.07 -18.68
C MET A 100 20.63 -16.21 -20.17
N SER A 101 21.30 -17.29 -20.59
CA SER A 101 21.44 -17.59 -22.01
C SER A 101 20.07 -17.99 -22.64
N PRO A 102 19.88 -17.86 -23.95
CA PRO A 102 18.60 -18.09 -24.61
C PRO A 102 17.96 -19.45 -24.33
N ALA A 103 18.77 -20.53 -24.30
CA ALA A 103 18.24 -21.88 -24.16
C ALA A 103 17.53 -22.14 -22.82
N PRO A 104 18.10 -21.84 -21.63
CA PRO A 104 17.37 -21.95 -20.36
C PRO A 104 16.22 -20.95 -20.27
N SER A 105 16.31 -19.74 -20.82
CA SER A 105 15.21 -18.76 -20.84
C SER A 105 13.99 -19.30 -21.58
N ILE A 106 14.17 -19.90 -22.76
CA ILE A 106 13.12 -20.59 -23.49
C ILE A 106 12.53 -21.75 -22.67
N ALA A 107 13.40 -22.58 -22.08
CA ALA A 107 12.98 -23.75 -21.32
C ALA A 107 12.11 -23.36 -20.11
N ILE A 108 12.50 -22.32 -19.35
CA ILE A 108 11.76 -21.83 -18.18
C ILE A 108 10.40 -21.23 -18.63
N THR A 109 10.39 -20.43 -19.68
CA THR A 109 9.15 -19.86 -20.25
C THR A 109 8.17 -20.97 -20.68
N ILE A 110 8.66 -22.00 -21.38
CA ILE A 110 7.85 -23.16 -21.74
C ILE A 110 7.38 -23.91 -20.49
N LEU A 111 8.26 -24.16 -19.52
CA LEU A 111 7.90 -24.88 -18.29
C LEU A 111 6.79 -24.16 -17.52
N MET A 112 6.86 -22.83 -17.45
CA MET A 112 5.82 -22.02 -16.86
C MET A 112 4.49 -22.15 -17.61
N GLY A 113 4.51 -22.08 -18.94
CA GLY A 113 3.32 -22.31 -19.77
C GLY A 113 2.72 -23.70 -19.58
N LEU A 114 3.57 -24.73 -19.47
CA LEU A 114 3.19 -26.10 -19.16
C LEU A 114 2.54 -26.23 -17.77
N TYR A 115 3.14 -25.59 -16.75
CA TYR A 115 2.60 -25.58 -15.39
C TYR A 115 1.22 -24.91 -15.35
N GLN A 116 1.12 -23.69 -15.83
CA GLN A 116 -0.13 -22.94 -15.81
C GLN A 116 -1.22 -23.55 -16.68
N GLY A 117 -0.86 -24.22 -17.80
CA GLY A 117 -1.78 -24.94 -18.65
C GLY A 117 -2.55 -26.07 -17.97
N LEU A 118 -2.01 -26.61 -16.86
CA LEU A 118 -2.67 -27.65 -16.06
C LEU A 118 -4.04 -27.20 -15.55
N THR A 119 -4.24 -25.92 -15.27
CA THR A 119 -5.52 -25.37 -14.79
C THR A 119 -6.65 -25.68 -15.76
N THR A 120 -6.47 -25.34 -17.03
CA THR A 120 -7.46 -25.60 -18.10
C THR A 120 -7.62 -27.11 -18.36
N GLY A 121 -6.52 -27.86 -18.28
CA GLY A 121 -6.54 -29.32 -18.42
C GLY A 121 -7.37 -30.00 -17.33
N PHE A 122 -7.13 -29.70 -16.07
CA PHE A 122 -7.89 -30.26 -14.94
C PHE A 122 -9.35 -29.81 -14.96
N ALA A 123 -9.60 -28.50 -15.23
CA ALA A 123 -10.97 -28.00 -15.36
C ALA A 123 -11.78 -28.76 -16.41
N ALA A 124 -11.21 -28.97 -17.61
CA ALA A 124 -11.85 -29.74 -18.67
C ALA A 124 -12.08 -31.20 -18.28
N SER A 125 -11.08 -31.84 -17.68
CA SER A 125 -11.19 -33.24 -17.24
C SER A 125 -12.28 -33.43 -16.19
N PHE A 126 -12.28 -32.61 -15.15
CA PHE A 126 -13.27 -32.72 -14.08
C PHE A 126 -14.66 -32.32 -14.53
N ALA A 127 -14.80 -31.32 -15.41
CA ALA A 127 -16.09 -30.93 -15.97
C ALA A 127 -16.72 -32.06 -16.80
N VAL A 128 -15.93 -32.71 -17.66
CA VAL A 128 -16.40 -33.90 -18.43
C VAL A 128 -16.74 -35.06 -17.50
N LYS A 129 -15.97 -35.30 -16.44
CA LYS A 129 -16.25 -36.32 -15.44
C LYS A 129 -17.56 -36.04 -14.69
N VAL A 130 -17.75 -34.84 -14.20
CA VAL A 130 -18.98 -34.38 -13.50
C VAL A 130 -20.18 -34.45 -14.43
N HIS A 131 -20.04 -34.01 -15.70
CA HIS A 131 -21.11 -34.13 -16.70
C HIS A 131 -21.52 -35.58 -16.96
N ARG A 132 -20.56 -36.48 -17.09
CA ARG A 132 -20.81 -37.89 -17.37
C ARG A 132 -21.44 -38.61 -16.18
N ASP A 133 -20.90 -38.43 -14.97
CA ASP A 133 -21.22 -39.27 -13.83
C ASP A 133 -22.33 -38.69 -12.94
N VAL A 134 -22.37 -37.35 -12.78
CA VAL A 134 -23.37 -36.61 -11.96
C VAL A 134 -24.49 -36.03 -12.82
N LYS A 135 -24.32 -35.92 -14.16
CA LYS A 135 -25.30 -35.39 -15.10
C LYS A 135 -25.48 -33.87 -15.06
N ILE A 136 -24.59 -33.14 -14.45
CA ILE A 136 -24.60 -31.68 -14.57
C ILE A 136 -24.12 -31.30 -15.98
N PRO A 137 -24.81 -30.36 -16.66
CA PRO A 137 -24.42 -29.98 -18.02
C PRO A 137 -23.06 -29.24 -18.03
N MET A 138 -22.31 -29.40 -19.14
CA MET A 138 -20.96 -28.85 -19.32
C MET A 138 -20.94 -27.32 -19.17
N TRP A 139 -21.97 -26.64 -19.67
CA TRP A 139 -22.06 -25.18 -19.61
C TRP A 139 -22.16 -24.61 -18.17
N LEU A 140 -22.47 -25.46 -17.19
CA LEU A 140 -22.52 -25.12 -15.78
C LEU A 140 -21.31 -25.71 -15.01
N ALA A 141 -20.99 -27.00 -15.29
CA ALA A 141 -19.90 -27.66 -14.59
C ALA A 141 -18.52 -27.02 -14.88
N TYR A 142 -18.27 -26.62 -16.12
CA TYR A 142 -16.98 -26.04 -16.49
C TYR A 142 -16.73 -24.68 -15.82
N PRO A 143 -17.64 -23.70 -15.83
CA PRO A 143 -17.46 -22.44 -15.12
C PRO A 143 -17.15 -22.62 -13.63
N ILE A 144 -17.89 -23.49 -12.92
CA ILE A 144 -17.67 -23.75 -11.50
C ILE A 144 -16.25 -24.28 -11.26
N LEU A 145 -15.88 -25.33 -12.00
CA LEU A 145 -14.62 -26.03 -11.80
C LEU A 145 -13.42 -25.21 -12.26
N PHE A 146 -13.54 -24.48 -13.36
CA PHE A 146 -12.46 -23.62 -13.84
C PHE A 146 -12.21 -22.47 -12.87
N THR A 147 -13.24 -21.74 -12.46
CA THR A 147 -13.10 -20.63 -11.51
C THR A 147 -12.48 -21.10 -10.19
N ALA A 148 -12.89 -22.29 -9.70
CA ALA A 148 -12.30 -22.86 -8.49
C ALA A 148 -10.82 -23.19 -8.66
N ILE A 149 -10.43 -23.80 -9.79
CA ILE A 149 -9.05 -24.21 -10.05
C ILE A 149 -8.17 -22.97 -10.31
N GLU A 150 -8.66 -22.02 -11.13
CA GLU A 150 -7.99 -20.75 -11.40
C GLU A 150 -7.67 -19.98 -10.11
N TYR A 151 -8.61 -19.98 -9.14
CA TYR A 151 -8.41 -19.35 -7.85
C TYR A 151 -7.48 -20.12 -6.92
N ALA A 152 -7.57 -21.47 -6.91
CA ALA A 152 -6.85 -22.31 -5.95
C ALA A 152 -5.40 -22.60 -6.35
N VAL A 153 -5.07 -22.56 -7.65
CA VAL A 153 -3.70 -22.84 -8.13
C VAL A 153 -2.82 -21.59 -7.90
N PRO A 154 -1.68 -21.73 -7.23
CA PRO A 154 -0.78 -20.60 -7.04
C PRO A 154 -0.13 -20.21 -8.37
N PHE A 155 -0.35 -18.99 -8.80
CA PHE A 155 0.32 -18.37 -9.94
C PHE A 155 1.37 -17.38 -9.44
N LEU A 156 2.47 -17.28 -10.19
CA LEU A 156 3.45 -16.23 -9.94
C LEU A 156 2.81 -14.85 -10.17
N PHE A 157 2.02 -14.72 -11.24
CA PHE A 157 1.18 -13.54 -11.49
C PHE A 157 -0.29 -13.98 -11.43
N PRO A 158 -1.09 -13.42 -10.49
CA PRO A 158 -2.50 -13.80 -10.34
C PRO A 158 -3.36 -13.17 -11.44
N TRP A 159 -3.25 -13.70 -12.66
CA TRP A 159 -4.07 -13.26 -13.76
C TRP A 159 -5.28 -14.19 -13.93
N TYR A 160 -6.45 -13.64 -13.81
CA TYR A 160 -7.71 -14.35 -14.00
C TYR A 160 -8.28 -14.05 -15.38
N GLN A 161 -9.08 -14.98 -15.93
CA GLN A 161 -9.77 -14.77 -17.21
C GLN A 161 -10.57 -13.45 -17.18
N GLY A 162 -11.20 -13.13 -16.06
CA GLY A 162 -11.96 -11.90 -15.87
C GLY A 162 -11.16 -10.62 -16.11
N ASN A 163 -9.85 -10.62 -15.87
CA ASN A 163 -9.01 -9.46 -16.04
C ASN A 163 -8.97 -8.94 -17.49
N GLY A 164 -9.16 -9.82 -18.48
CA GLY A 164 -9.23 -9.42 -19.89
C GLY A 164 -10.36 -8.44 -20.23
N GLN A 165 -11.31 -8.20 -19.32
CA GLN A 165 -12.44 -7.32 -19.54
C GLN A 165 -12.26 -5.89 -18.99
N GLN A 166 -11.06 -5.50 -18.59
CA GLN A 166 -10.80 -4.18 -18.00
C GLN A 166 -11.40 -3.01 -18.79
N ARG A 167 -11.37 -3.08 -20.13
CA ARG A 167 -11.95 -2.04 -21.01
C ARG A 167 -13.48 -2.06 -21.09
N PHE A 168 -14.13 -3.15 -20.68
CA PHE A 168 -15.60 -3.21 -20.63
C PHE A 168 -16.10 -2.77 -19.26
N THR A 169 -15.97 -1.48 -18.95
CA THR A 169 -16.19 -0.92 -17.62
C THR A 169 -17.56 -1.24 -17.03
N ALA A 170 -18.63 -1.28 -17.84
CA ALA A 170 -19.96 -1.63 -17.35
C ALA A 170 -20.05 -3.06 -16.79
N ILE A 171 -19.35 -4.03 -17.41
CA ILE A 171 -19.42 -5.41 -16.95
C ILE A 171 -18.47 -5.68 -15.77
N THR A 172 -17.35 -4.94 -15.69
CA THR A 172 -16.39 -5.11 -14.61
C THR A 172 -16.89 -4.65 -13.24
N GLN A 173 -17.98 -3.87 -13.19
CA GLN A 173 -18.50 -3.36 -11.91
C GLN A 173 -18.92 -4.46 -10.94
N ILE A 174 -19.32 -5.65 -11.44
CA ILE A 174 -19.72 -6.78 -10.58
C ILE A 174 -18.59 -7.27 -9.65
N VAL A 175 -17.32 -6.88 -9.91
CA VAL A 175 -16.19 -7.30 -9.08
C VAL A 175 -16.21 -6.67 -7.68
N ASP A 176 -16.95 -5.58 -7.45
CA ASP A 176 -17.16 -5.03 -6.11
C ASP A 176 -18.09 -5.92 -5.24
N ILE A 177 -18.74 -6.92 -5.86
CA ILE A 177 -19.52 -7.96 -5.19
C ILE A 177 -18.74 -9.25 -5.10
N THR A 178 -18.25 -9.74 -6.26
CA THR A 178 -17.76 -11.13 -6.43
C THR A 178 -16.26 -11.26 -6.51
N GLY A 179 -15.53 -10.15 -6.60
CA GLY A 179 -14.14 -10.16 -7.07
C GLY A 179 -14.04 -10.57 -8.55
N VAL A 180 -12.83 -10.57 -9.08
CA VAL A 180 -12.56 -10.98 -10.48
C VAL A 180 -13.02 -12.41 -10.79
N PRO A 181 -12.96 -13.39 -9.84
CA PRO A 181 -13.48 -14.74 -10.11
C PRO A 181 -14.94 -14.81 -10.55
N GLY A 182 -15.80 -13.87 -10.08
CA GLY A 182 -17.19 -13.83 -10.56
C GLY A 182 -17.31 -13.39 -12.00
N LEU A 183 -16.46 -12.50 -12.44
CA LEU A 183 -16.40 -12.10 -13.85
C LEU A 183 -15.85 -13.23 -14.73
N THR A 184 -14.81 -13.95 -14.29
CA THR A 184 -14.36 -15.19 -14.91
C THR A 184 -15.52 -16.18 -15.09
N PHE A 185 -16.26 -16.45 -14.01
CA PHE A 185 -17.42 -17.34 -14.05
C PHE A 185 -18.45 -16.90 -15.10
N LEU A 186 -18.81 -15.62 -15.14
CA LEU A 186 -19.77 -15.07 -16.09
C LEU A 186 -19.32 -15.27 -17.55
N ILE A 187 -18.06 -14.98 -17.85
CA ILE A 187 -17.46 -15.21 -19.19
C ILE A 187 -17.57 -16.66 -19.59
N LEU A 188 -17.21 -17.56 -18.68
CA LEU A 188 -17.24 -18.99 -18.94
C LEU A 188 -18.68 -19.53 -19.09
N LEU A 189 -19.63 -18.97 -18.36
CA LEU A 189 -21.04 -19.31 -18.45
C LEU A 189 -21.60 -18.97 -19.85
N VAL A 190 -21.26 -17.80 -20.38
CA VAL A 190 -21.63 -17.35 -21.74
C VAL A 190 -20.99 -18.25 -22.80
N ASN A 191 -19.67 -18.50 -22.71
CA ASN A 191 -18.97 -19.42 -23.59
C ASN A 191 -19.60 -20.83 -23.57
N GLY A 192 -19.92 -21.30 -22.37
CA GLY A 192 -20.57 -22.61 -22.19
C GLY A 192 -21.94 -22.69 -22.82
N ALA A 193 -22.76 -21.64 -22.67
CA ALA A 193 -24.08 -21.56 -23.28
C ALA A 193 -24.01 -21.55 -24.82
N ILE A 194 -23.11 -20.76 -25.41
CA ILE A 194 -22.88 -20.74 -26.86
C ILE A 194 -22.36 -22.09 -27.33
N GLY A 195 -21.40 -22.69 -26.64
CA GLY A 195 -20.88 -24.02 -26.92
C GLY A 195 -21.95 -25.11 -26.88
N GLU A 196 -22.91 -25.01 -25.91
CA GLU A 196 -24.04 -25.97 -25.85
C GLU A 196 -25.01 -25.80 -27.01
N VAL A 197 -25.27 -24.59 -27.50
CA VAL A 197 -26.06 -24.35 -28.72
C VAL A 197 -25.42 -25.04 -29.93
N ILE A 198 -24.12 -24.85 -30.11
CA ILE A 198 -23.39 -25.47 -31.24
C ILE A 198 -23.39 -27.00 -31.11
N ASN A 199 -23.08 -27.51 -29.91
CA ASN A 199 -23.04 -28.94 -29.65
C ASN A 199 -24.43 -29.60 -29.83
N SER A 200 -25.50 -28.90 -29.40
CA SER A 200 -26.88 -29.40 -29.60
C SER A 200 -27.25 -29.48 -31.05
N ARG A 201 -26.82 -28.52 -31.88
CA ARG A 201 -27.04 -28.59 -33.34
C ARG A 201 -26.22 -29.71 -33.98
N LEU A 202 -24.96 -29.88 -33.61
CA LEU A 202 -24.11 -30.96 -34.12
C LEU A 202 -24.63 -32.35 -33.76
N ASP A 203 -25.24 -32.48 -32.55
CA ASP A 203 -25.83 -33.74 -32.08
C ASP A 203 -27.30 -33.90 -32.47
N LYS A 204 -27.90 -32.97 -33.22
CA LYS A 204 -29.30 -32.91 -33.58
C LYS A 204 -30.25 -33.01 -32.37
N ARG A 205 -29.83 -32.37 -31.24
CA ARG A 205 -30.62 -32.27 -30.02
C ARG A 205 -31.46 -30.98 -30.05
N THR A 206 -32.46 -30.92 -29.17
CA THR A 206 -33.30 -29.73 -28.99
C THR A 206 -32.44 -28.53 -28.53
N PHE A 207 -32.93 -27.33 -28.82
CA PHE A 207 -32.28 -26.10 -28.38
C PHE A 207 -32.13 -26.07 -26.85
N PRO A 208 -31.02 -25.57 -26.30
CA PRO A 208 -30.77 -25.53 -24.83
C PRO A 208 -31.54 -24.42 -24.16
N PHE A 209 -32.87 -24.61 -23.98
CA PHE A 209 -33.80 -23.61 -23.41
C PHE A 209 -33.47 -23.16 -21.98
N ILE A 210 -32.55 -23.79 -21.27
CA ILE A 210 -32.14 -23.39 -19.93
C ILE A 210 -30.79 -22.64 -19.99
N ALA A 211 -29.81 -23.17 -20.73
CA ALA A 211 -28.46 -22.61 -20.76
C ALA A 211 -28.42 -21.17 -21.31
N VAL A 212 -29.08 -20.95 -22.43
CA VAL A 212 -29.07 -19.66 -23.12
C VAL A 212 -29.78 -18.56 -22.33
N PRO A 213 -31.03 -18.77 -21.88
CA PRO A 213 -31.70 -17.74 -21.07
C PRO A 213 -30.97 -17.44 -19.75
N LEU A 214 -30.45 -18.47 -19.07
CA LEU A 214 -29.72 -18.25 -17.81
C LEU A 214 -28.45 -17.44 -18.02
N ALA A 215 -27.65 -17.80 -19.03
CA ALA A 215 -26.44 -17.03 -19.35
C ALA A 215 -26.76 -15.58 -19.79
N LEU A 216 -27.82 -15.41 -20.58
CA LEU A 216 -28.28 -14.09 -21.04
C LEU A 216 -28.80 -13.24 -19.86
N ILE A 217 -29.59 -13.82 -18.97
CA ILE A 217 -30.08 -13.14 -17.77
C ILE A 217 -28.91 -12.74 -16.87
N ALA A 218 -27.94 -13.65 -16.64
CA ALA A 218 -26.77 -13.34 -15.83
C ALA A 218 -25.94 -12.20 -16.46
N PHE A 219 -25.73 -12.23 -17.78
CA PHE A 219 -25.00 -11.19 -18.50
C PHE A 219 -25.74 -9.84 -18.45
N ILE A 220 -27.05 -9.82 -18.74
CA ILE A 220 -27.87 -8.61 -18.70
C ILE A 220 -27.92 -8.06 -17.25
N ALA A 221 -28.09 -8.93 -16.25
CA ALA A 221 -28.12 -8.50 -14.85
C ALA A 221 -26.78 -7.84 -14.44
N ALA A 222 -25.65 -8.43 -14.82
CA ALA A 222 -24.33 -7.84 -14.58
C ALA A 222 -24.15 -6.51 -15.32
N LEU A 223 -24.62 -6.42 -16.56
CA LEU A 223 -24.56 -5.19 -17.35
C LEU A 223 -25.42 -4.08 -16.76
N VAL A 224 -26.67 -4.39 -16.41
CA VAL A 224 -27.63 -3.44 -15.79
C VAL A 224 -27.08 -2.96 -14.45
N TYR A 225 -26.63 -3.91 -13.60
CA TYR A 225 -25.96 -3.56 -12.35
C TYR A 225 -24.79 -2.59 -12.60
N GLY A 226 -23.93 -2.92 -13.57
CA GLY A 226 -22.76 -2.10 -13.85
C GLY A 226 -23.09 -0.70 -14.36
N VAL A 227 -24.11 -0.56 -15.23
CA VAL A 227 -24.55 0.77 -15.71
C VAL A 227 -25.08 1.62 -14.54
N ILE A 228 -25.94 1.03 -13.69
CA ILE A 228 -26.46 1.73 -12.50
C ILE A 228 -25.30 2.11 -11.57
N ARG A 229 -24.42 1.16 -11.29
CA ARG A 229 -23.32 1.36 -10.36
C ARG A 229 -22.31 2.41 -10.84
N LEU A 230 -22.03 2.47 -12.15
CA LEU A 230 -21.23 3.54 -12.75
C LEU A 230 -21.85 4.92 -12.48
N GLY A 231 -23.14 5.10 -12.71
CA GLY A 231 -23.82 6.37 -12.43
C GLY A 231 -23.77 6.78 -10.96
N GLU A 232 -23.91 5.82 -10.03
CA GLU A 232 -23.77 6.07 -8.59
C GLU A 232 -22.34 6.50 -8.22
N ILE A 233 -21.33 5.78 -8.72
CA ILE A 233 -19.93 6.08 -8.43
C ILE A 233 -19.52 7.43 -9.04
N ASP A 234 -19.96 7.73 -10.27
CA ASP A 234 -19.70 9.02 -10.92
C ASP A 234 -20.27 10.19 -10.11
N THR A 235 -21.49 10.03 -9.62
CA THR A 235 -22.16 11.07 -8.80
C THR A 235 -21.38 11.27 -7.48
N LYS A 236 -21.00 10.19 -6.80
CA LYS A 236 -20.25 10.24 -5.53
C LYS A 236 -18.84 10.80 -5.73
N ALA A 237 -18.14 10.37 -6.78
CA ALA A 237 -16.79 10.85 -7.09
C ALA A 237 -16.78 12.35 -7.46
N ALA A 238 -17.82 12.81 -8.15
CA ALA A 238 -17.97 14.23 -8.46
C ALA A 238 -18.21 15.11 -7.22
N ALA A 239 -18.94 14.59 -6.23
CA ALA A 239 -19.24 15.27 -4.97
C ALA A 239 -18.14 15.11 -3.91
N ALA A 240 -17.21 14.15 -4.09
CA ALA A 240 -16.16 13.88 -3.13
C ALA A 240 -15.14 15.01 -3.03
N LYS A 241 -14.56 15.23 -1.84
CA LYS A 241 -13.35 16.03 -1.67
C LYS A 241 -12.25 15.42 -2.55
N LYS A 242 -11.38 16.26 -3.07
CA LYS A 242 -10.29 15.82 -3.94
C LYS A 242 -8.95 16.25 -3.37
N ILE A 243 -7.94 15.45 -3.61
CA ILE A 243 -6.54 15.78 -3.42
C ILE A 243 -5.87 15.88 -4.79
N LYS A 244 -5.10 16.93 -5.00
CA LYS A 244 -4.34 17.10 -6.24
C LYS A 244 -2.99 16.43 -6.11
N VAL A 245 -2.70 15.44 -6.94
CA VAL A 245 -1.43 14.72 -6.94
C VAL A 245 -0.63 15.00 -8.20
N GLY A 246 0.69 15.05 -8.04
CA GLY A 246 1.66 15.11 -9.12
C GLY A 246 2.47 13.84 -9.17
N LEU A 247 2.49 13.16 -10.32
CA LEU A 247 3.27 11.94 -10.54
C LEU A 247 4.47 12.27 -11.42
N VAL A 248 5.63 11.76 -11.03
CA VAL A 248 6.87 11.96 -11.78
C VAL A 248 7.35 10.60 -12.27
N GLU A 249 7.34 10.42 -13.57
CA GLU A 249 7.99 9.31 -14.27
C GLU A 249 9.26 9.84 -14.94
N SER A 250 10.40 9.42 -14.44
CA SER A 250 11.68 10.01 -14.84
C SER A 250 12.43 9.17 -15.88
N ASP A 251 11.86 8.06 -16.33
CA ASP A 251 12.49 7.11 -17.26
C ASP A 251 13.89 6.67 -16.77
N ILE A 252 13.94 6.20 -15.53
CA ILE A 252 15.16 5.65 -14.93
C ILE A 252 15.04 4.13 -14.92
N GLY A 253 15.99 3.46 -15.51
CA GLY A 253 16.05 2.01 -15.62
C GLY A 253 16.47 1.33 -14.33
N ILE A 254 17.12 0.15 -14.47
CA ILE A 254 17.67 -0.58 -13.34
C ILE A 254 19.11 -0.15 -13.16
N TRP A 255 19.43 0.33 -11.95
CA TRP A 255 20.75 0.82 -11.58
C TRP A 255 21.90 -0.14 -11.97
N GLU A 256 21.76 -1.41 -11.67
CA GLU A 256 22.76 -2.43 -11.95
C GLU A 256 23.03 -2.58 -13.45
N GLN A 257 22.03 -2.39 -14.29
CA GLN A 257 22.18 -2.43 -15.74
C GLN A 257 22.81 -1.14 -16.28
N GLU A 258 22.45 0.00 -15.69
CA GLU A 258 22.96 1.30 -16.13
C GLU A 258 24.43 1.51 -15.81
N ILE A 259 24.93 0.90 -14.73
CA ILE A 259 26.37 0.94 -14.37
C ILE A 259 27.23 -0.08 -15.12
N ARG A 260 26.61 -1.03 -15.83
CA ARG A 260 27.33 -2.06 -16.59
C ARG A 260 27.60 -1.59 -18.01
N LEU A 261 28.84 -1.60 -18.39
CA LEU A 261 29.27 -1.24 -19.74
C LEU A 261 29.05 -2.41 -20.73
N PRO A 262 28.99 -2.14 -22.05
CA PRO A 262 28.77 -3.20 -23.06
C PRO A 262 29.81 -4.33 -23.06
N ASP A 263 31.00 -4.08 -22.53
CA ASP A 263 32.08 -5.08 -22.38
C ASP A 263 31.96 -5.91 -21.10
N GLY A 264 30.88 -5.69 -20.32
CA GLY A 264 30.60 -6.36 -19.06
C GLY A 264 31.32 -5.76 -17.84
N SER A 265 32.15 -4.76 -18.02
CA SER A 265 32.79 -4.00 -16.93
C SER A 265 31.78 -3.03 -16.30
N HIS A 266 32.10 -2.54 -15.12
CA HIS A 266 31.29 -1.53 -14.44
C HIS A 266 31.86 -0.14 -14.64
N LEU A 267 30.97 0.87 -14.61
CA LEU A 267 31.37 2.26 -14.51
C LEU A 267 32.27 2.45 -13.29
N ASP A 268 33.27 3.33 -13.40
CA ASP A 268 34.09 3.73 -12.25
C ASP A 268 33.22 4.43 -11.17
N SER A 269 33.70 4.42 -9.93
CA SER A 269 32.93 4.92 -8.77
C SER A 269 32.49 6.39 -8.92
N VAL A 270 33.27 7.22 -9.61
CA VAL A 270 32.87 8.62 -9.82
C VAL A 270 31.74 8.72 -10.84
N SER A 271 31.81 7.94 -11.91
CA SER A 271 30.74 7.86 -12.92
C SER A 271 29.45 7.28 -12.33
N GLN A 272 29.54 6.28 -11.45
CA GLN A 272 28.37 5.73 -10.72
C GLN A 272 27.72 6.81 -9.84
N ILE A 273 28.49 7.55 -9.07
CA ILE A 273 27.97 8.64 -8.22
C ILE A 273 27.32 9.72 -9.08
N ASN A 274 27.96 10.10 -10.20
CA ASN A 274 27.39 11.09 -11.10
C ASN A 274 26.06 10.63 -11.72
N LEU A 275 25.94 9.35 -12.05
CA LEU A 275 24.72 8.76 -12.58
C LEU A 275 23.59 8.81 -11.53
N LEU A 276 23.82 8.34 -10.30
CA LEU A 276 22.85 8.44 -9.20
C LEU A 276 22.42 9.88 -8.95
N PHE A 277 23.36 10.80 -8.97
CA PHE A 277 23.06 12.21 -8.77
C PHE A 277 22.25 12.80 -9.93
N SER A 278 22.52 12.39 -11.17
CA SER A 278 21.71 12.81 -12.33
C SER A 278 20.26 12.29 -12.25
N HIS A 279 20.06 11.08 -11.76
CA HIS A 279 18.75 10.51 -11.50
C HIS A 279 17.97 11.33 -10.45
N LEU A 280 18.63 11.65 -9.35
CA LEU A 280 18.03 12.47 -8.31
C LEU A 280 17.68 13.88 -8.82
N LEU A 281 18.60 14.53 -9.53
CA LEU A 281 18.37 15.86 -10.13
C LEU A 281 17.20 15.84 -11.11
N ARG A 282 17.04 14.78 -11.91
CA ARG A 282 15.92 14.66 -12.84
C ARG A 282 14.59 14.62 -12.09
N HIS A 283 14.44 13.79 -11.08
CA HIS A 283 13.26 13.75 -10.23
C HIS A 283 12.96 15.11 -9.58
N GLN A 284 14.00 15.76 -9.03
CA GLN A 284 13.87 17.06 -8.38
C GLN A 284 13.46 18.15 -9.38
N TYR A 285 14.06 18.18 -10.55
CA TYR A 285 13.70 19.13 -11.61
C TYR A 285 12.26 18.97 -12.06
N MET A 286 11.84 17.74 -12.38
CA MET A 286 10.47 17.45 -12.80
C MET A 286 9.46 17.80 -11.69
N SER A 287 9.80 17.54 -10.43
CA SER A 287 8.97 17.90 -9.26
C SER A 287 8.84 19.41 -9.08
N ALA A 288 9.94 20.15 -9.24
CA ALA A 288 9.93 21.60 -9.13
C ALA A 288 9.10 22.25 -10.25
N ASP A 289 9.25 21.77 -11.48
CA ASP A 289 8.47 22.22 -12.64
C ASP A 289 6.97 21.93 -12.43
N LEU A 290 6.65 20.73 -11.94
CA LEU A 290 5.30 20.31 -11.65
C LEU A 290 4.67 21.16 -10.54
N GLN A 291 5.41 21.44 -9.46
CA GLN A 291 4.95 22.35 -8.41
C GLN A 291 4.72 23.77 -8.92
N ALA A 292 5.65 24.29 -9.71
CA ALA A 292 5.54 25.66 -10.24
C ALA A 292 4.33 25.86 -11.17
N LYS A 293 3.98 24.82 -11.94
CA LYS A 293 2.87 24.88 -12.91
C LYS A 293 1.51 24.56 -12.31
N HIS A 294 1.45 23.64 -11.35
CA HIS A 294 0.19 23.02 -10.96
C HIS A 294 -0.08 23.04 -9.46
N ALA A 295 0.93 23.32 -8.62
CA ALA A 295 0.83 23.34 -7.15
C ALA A 295 0.07 22.12 -6.59
N PRO A 296 0.55 20.87 -6.78
CA PRO A 296 -0.10 19.70 -6.23
C PRO A 296 0.05 19.64 -4.69
N ASP A 297 -0.88 18.94 -4.03
CA ASP A 297 -0.84 18.72 -2.58
C ASP A 297 0.19 17.64 -2.19
N LEU A 298 0.50 16.73 -3.12
CA LEU A 298 1.45 15.63 -2.96
C LEU A 298 2.17 15.37 -4.28
N ILE A 299 3.48 15.20 -4.24
CA ILE A 299 4.27 14.64 -5.33
C ILE A 299 4.58 13.18 -5.03
N ILE A 300 4.57 12.34 -6.07
CA ILE A 300 4.81 10.91 -5.93
C ILE A 300 5.90 10.49 -6.93
N TRP A 301 6.96 9.87 -6.41
CA TRP A 301 7.99 9.21 -7.20
C TRP A 301 7.81 7.69 -7.13
N PRO A 302 8.30 6.95 -8.13
CA PRO A 302 8.16 5.50 -8.20
C PRO A 302 8.92 4.72 -7.11
N GLU A 303 8.80 3.40 -7.15
CA GLU A 303 9.61 2.46 -6.39
C GLU A 303 11.10 2.60 -6.75
N SER A 304 11.96 2.54 -5.73
CA SER A 304 13.43 2.65 -5.88
C SER A 304 13.89 3.92 -6.62
N SER A 305 13.09 4.98 -6.59
CA SER A 305 13.38 6.24 -7.28
C SER A 305 14.42 7.10 -6.56
N TYR A 306 14.51 6.96 -5.24
CA TYR A 306 15.52 7.62 -4.43
C TYR A 306 16.60 6.63 -4.01
N MET A 307 17.77 6.79 -4.57
CA MET A 307 18.97 6.07 -4.15
C MET A 307 19.97 7.08 -3.59
N PRO A 308 20.12 7.15 -2.26
CA PRO A 308 21.13 8.02 -1.67
C PRO A 308 22.53 7.55 -2.08
N LEU A 309 23.52 8.47 -2.04
CA LEU A 309 24.91 8.17 -2.42
C LEU A 309 25.51 6.93 -1.74
N ASN A 310 24.94 6.52 -0.62
CA ASN A 310 25.29 5.29 0.09
C ASN A 310 24.44 4.09 -0.34
N GLN A 311 23.62 4.20 -1.38
CA GLN A 311 22.71 3.18 -1.92
C GLN A 311 21.60 2.71 -0.97
N VAL A 312 21.68 3.01 0.31
CA VAL A 312 20.73 2.58 1.35
C VAL A 312 20.52 3.68 2.36
N LEU A 313 19.26 4.01 2.61
CA LEU A 313 18.89 4.93 3.67
C LEU A 313 18.86 4.18 5.01
N TRP A 314 19.71 4.62 5.95
CA TRP A 314 19.66 4.14 7.32
C TRP A 314 18.45 4.77 8.02
N TYR A 315 17.43 4.00 8.30
CA TYR A 315 16.20 4.53 8.89
C TYR A 315 16.17 4.32 10.41
N ARG A 316 16.54 3.16 10.89
CA ARG A 316 16.36 2.79 12.29
C ARG A 316 17.40 3.38 13.24
N SER A 317 18.61 3.60 12.77
CA SER A 317 19.67 4.24 13.57
C SER A 317 19.38 5.70 13.90
N ASP A 318 18.44 6.32 13.20
CA ASP A 318 18.11 7.74 13.31
C ASP A 318 16.76 7.98 14.00
N ARG A 319 16.08 6.94 14.47
CA ARG A 319 14.89 7.08 15.30
C ARG A 319 15.27 7.54 16.68
N ARG A 320 14.86 8.75 17.01
CA ARG A 320 15.21 9.39 18.28
C ARG A 320 13.98 9.96 18.94
N GLY A 321 13.90 9.80 20.25
CA GLY A 321 13.02 10.58 21.09
C GLY A 321 13.83 11.60 21.87
N ILE A 322 13.21 12.68 22.26
CA ILE A 322 13.79 13.64 23.20
C ILE A 322 12.95 13.67 24.47
N ALA A 323 13.60 13.55 25.61
CA ALA A 323 12.97 13.63 26.92
C ALA A 323 13.54 14.81 27.71
N SER A 324 12.69 15.47 28.51
CA SER A 324 13.09 16.53 29.43
C SER A 324 13.03 16.08 30.88
N SER A 325 13.87 16.68 31.73
CA SER A 325 13.93 16.38 33.15
C SER A 325 13.55 17.58 34.02
N GLN A 326 13.19 17.29 35.28
CA GLN A 326 12.96 18.30 36.35
C GLN A 326 14.20 19.13 36.68
N LYS A 327 15.39 18.66 36.29
CA LYS A 327 16.65 19.41 36.48
C LYS A 327 16.98 20.32 35.31
N GLY A 328 16.14 20.39 34.27
CA GLY A 328 16.36 21.18 33.07
C GLY A 328 17.30 20.52 32.07
N GLU A 329 17.49 19.19 32.17
CA GLU A 329 18.32 18.43 31.24
C GLU A 329 17.46 17.93 30.11
N LEU A 330 18.03 17.83 28.90
CA LEU A 330 17.43 17.19 27.73
C LEU A 330 18.24 15.96 27.38
N PHE A 331 17.55 14.89 27.06
CA PHE A 331 18.15 13.61 26.71
C PHE A 331 17.63 13.13 25.36
N PHE A 332 18.51 12.76 24.45
CA PHE A 332 18.16 11.94 23.30
C PHE A 332 18.03 10.47 23.73
N ILE A 333 17.03 9.82 23.22
CA ILE A 333 16.81 8.39 23.36
C ILE A 333 16.94 7.78 21.96
N ASP A 334 17.99 6.99 21.76
CA ASP A 334 18.18 6.24 20.51
C ASP A 334 17.39 4.93 20.58
N HIS A 335 16.81 4.55 19.46
CA HIS A 335 16.02 3.31 19.39
C HIS A 335 16.85 2.04 19.70
N ASN A 336 18.12 2.04 19.33
CA ASN A 336 18.96 0.86 19.48
C ASN A 336 19.48 0.69 20.91
N ASP A 337 19.91 1.79 21.53
CA ASP A 337 20.54 1.73 22.84
C ASP A 337 19.57 1.94 23.99
N LEU A 338 18.42 2.63 23.75
CA LEU A 338 17.38 2.98 24.71
C LEU A 338 17.93 3.65 25.99
N VAL A 339 19.18 4.08 25.94
CA VAL A 339 19.86 4.78 27.03
C VAL A 339 19.83 6.27 26.73
N PRO A 340 19.18 7.08 27.58
CA PRO A 340 19.15 8.53 27.39
C PRO A 340 20.55 9.13 27.44
N VAL A 341 20.95 9.76 26.35
CA VAL A 341 22.21 10.50 26.23
C VAL A 341 21.93 11.97 26.45
N LEU A 342 22.68 12.59 27.38
CA LEU A 342 22.54 14.03 27.68
C LEU A 342 22.86 14.85 26.43
N GLU A 343 21.92 15.71 26.03
CA GLU A 343 22.14 16.66 24.96
C GLU A 343 23.00 17.82 25.44
N THR A 344 24.12 18.02 24.77
CA THR A 344 25.07 19.08 25.12
C THR A 344 24.55 20.45 24.68
N GLY A 345 24.68 21.45 25.55
CA GLY A 345 24.28 22.83 25.28
C GLY A 345 22.82 23.18 25.57
N ALA A 346 22.01 22.20 26.01
CA ALA A 346 20.58 22.40 26.31
C ALA A 346 20.28 22.53 27.80
N ASN A 347 21.26 22.76 28.65
CA ASN A 347 20.99 22.96 30.07
C ASN A 347 20.26 24.28 30.29
N ALA A 348 19.08 24.21 30.90
CA ALA A 348 18.39 25.40 31.36
C ALA A 348 19.30 26.13 32.36
N PRO A 349 19.64 27.42 32.13
CA PRO A 349 20.40 28.18 33.11
C PRO A 349 19.64 28.21 34.42
N ASP A 350 20.35 28.21 35.54
CA ASP A 350 19.83 28.39 36.88
C ASP A 350 19.08 27.19 37.51
N GLY A 351 19.23 25.98 36.98
CA GLY A 351 18.58 24.76 37.53
C GLY A 351 17.06 24.81 37.46
N LEU A 352 16.48 25.62 36.59
CA LEU A 352 15.05 25.65 36.32
C LEU A 352 14.68 24.39 35.54
N GLY A 353 13.79 23.57 36.11
CA GLY A 353 13.33 22.35 35.45
C GLY A 353 12.58 22.65 34.19
N LEU A 354 12.77 21.82 33.15
CA LEU A 354 11.93 21.83 31.96
C LEU A 354 10.64 21.02 32.19
N LYS A 355 9.53 21.45 31.64
CA LYS A 355 8.20 20.87 31.85
C LYS A 355 7.76 20.01 30.67
N ALA A 356 7.98 20.48 29.46
CA ALA A 356 7.55 19.80 28.25
C ALA A 356 8.53 19.99 27.10
N VAL A 357 8.50 19.05 26.17
CA VAL A 357 9.30 19.07 24.96
C VAL A 357 8.43 18.64 23.78
N ALA A 358 8.64 19.24 22.60
CA ALA A 358 8.05 18.84 21.34
C ALA A 358 9.12 18.85 20.24
N ALA A 359 8.91 18.04 19.21
CA ALA A 359 9.80 17.97 18.06
C ALA A 359 8.98 17.82 16.78
N SER A 360 9.39 18.52 15.72
CA SER A 360 8.92 18.28 14.36
C SER A 360 9.97 17.53 13.53
N SER A 361 11.23 17.54 13.99
CA SER A 361 12.34 16.74 13.46
C SER A 361 13.48 16.68 14.49
N GLU A 362 14.49 15.84 14.21
CA GLU A 362 15.71 15.78 15.02
C GLU A 362 16.48 17.12 15.08
N ASP A 363 16.28 17.99 14.11
CA ASP A 363 16.94 19.30 14.01
C ASP A 363 16.03 20.47 14.39
N HIS A 364 14.74 20.22 14.66
CA HIS A 364 13.79 21.25 15.06
C HIS A 364 12.94 20.79 16.23
N MET A 365 13.32 21.28 17.39
CA MET A 365 12.73 20.91 18.67
C MET A 365 12.52 22.14 19.55
N VAL A 366 11.59 22.05 20.48
CA VAL A 366 11.33 23.08 21.47
C VAL A 366 11.15 22.46 22.85
N ALA A 367 11.69 23.10 23.85
CA ALA A 367 11.52 22.74 25.26
C ALA A 367 11.04 23.95 26.03
N VAL A 368 10.08 23.76 26.95
CA VAL A 368 9.48 24.83 27.76
C VAL A 368 9.54 24.54 29.25
N GLY A 369 9.45 25.57 30.04
CA GLY A 369 9.52 25.42 31.49
C GLY A 369 9.10 26.67 32.30
N PRO A 370 9.55 26.77 33.57
CA PRO A 370 9.21 27.86 34.46
C PRO A 370 9.63 29.24 33.96
N ARG A 371 8.91 30.26 34.41
CA ARG A 371 9.21 31.68 34.12
C ARG A 371 9.28 31.99 32.62
N GLY A 372 8.36 31.40 31.82
CA GLY A 372 8.30 31.62 30.40
C GLY A 372 9.53 31.10 29.63
N SER A 373 10.29 30.15 30.21
CA SER A 373 11.50 29.63 29.59
C SER A 373 11.13 28.83 28.35
N VAL A 374 11.75 29.18 27.23
CA VAL A 374 11.68 28.45 25.99
C VAL A 374 13.08 28.29 25.41
N PHE A 375 13.39 27.08 25.01
CA PHE A 375 14.61 26.74 24.30
C PHE A 375 14.22 26.14 22.97
N ILE A 376 14.79 26.61 21.88
CA ILE A 376 14.54 26.08 20.53
C ILE A 376 15.87 25.58 19.98
N ARG A 377 15.78 24.43 19.35
CA ARG A 377 16.82 23.88 18.49
C ARG A 377 16.32 24.00 17.06
N GLU A 378 16.91 24.88 16.31
CA GLU A 378 16.64 25.04 14.88
C GLU A 378 17.88 24.69 14.08
N HIS A 379 17.63 24.25 12.85
CA HIS A 379 18.71 24.03 11.91
C HIS A 379 19.39 25.34 11.55
N ALA A 380 20.65 25.48 11.98
CA ALA A 380 21.55 26.55 11.63
C ALA A 380 22.90 25.94 11.18
N GLU A 381 23.86 26.75 10.74
CA GLU A 381 25.21 26.26 10.41
C GLU A 381 25.84 25.42 11.54
N GLU A 382 25.44 25.71 12.80
CA GLU A 382 25.69 24.86 13.95
C GLU A 382 24.37 24.61 14.68
N VAL A 383 23.95 23.33 14.80
CA VAL A 383 22.74 22.94 15.54
C VAL A 383 22.92 23.23 17.01
N ARG A 384 22.24 24.24 17.52
CA ARG A 384 22.34 24.67 18.92
C ARG A 384 20.98 24.92 19.53
N TRP A 385 20.87 24.67 20.82
CA TRP A 385 19.77 25.16 21.62
C TRP A 385 19.93 26.62 21.93
N ALA A 386 18.96 27.44 21.54
CA ALA A 386 18.91 28.86 21.85
C ALA A 386 17.73 29.18 22.79
N ARG A 387 17.95 30.01 23.78
CA ARG A 387 16.88 30.54 24.63
C ARG A 387 16.20 31.69 23.91
N GLU A 388 14.85 31.64 23.82
CA GLU A 388 14.07 32.72 23.24
C GLU A 388 13.21 33.45 24.31
N ASN A 389 12.86 34.70 24.03
CA ASN A 389 12.06 35.51 24.90
C ASN A 389 10.58 35.44 24.51
N THR A 390 9.77 34.80 25.33
CA THR A 390 8.33 34.61 25.12
C THR A 390 7.45 35.78 25.55
N LYS A 391 8.02 36.85 26.12
CA LYS A 391 7.28 38.00 26.66
C LYS A 391 6.34 37.64 27.82
N THR A 392 6.56 36.49 28.47
CA THR A 392 5.85 36.09 29.70
C THR A 392 6.85 35.61 30.75
N ASP A 393 6.51 35.81 32.03
CA ASP A 393 7.21 35.25 33.17
C ASP A 393 6.46 34.12 33.88
N ARG A 394 5.34 33.71 33.28
CA ARG A 394 4.52 32.60 33.79
C ARG A 394 5.07 31.26 33.34
N ASP A 395 4.84 30.24 34.16
CA ASP A 395 5.26 28.90 33.86
C ASP A 395 4.53 28.36 32.65
N LEU A 396 5.28 27.77 31.71
CA LEU A 396 4.80 27.02 30.57
C LEU A 396 4.85 25.53 30.89
N THR A 397 3.74 24.84 30.67
CA THR A 397 3.51 23.43 31.06
C THR A 397 3.47 22.48 29.92
N ALA A 398 3.04 22.92 28.72
CA ALA A 398 2.96 22.12 27.54
C ALA A 398 3.35 22.91 26.29
N VAL A 399 3.79 22.20 25.24
CA VAL A 399 4.20 22.81 24.00
C VAL A 399 3.93 21.82 22.84
N ALA A 400 3.54 22.36 21.68
CA ALA A 400 3.45 21.61 20.44
C ALA A 400 3.95 22.46 19.27
N ILE A 401 4.35 21.77 18.20
CA ILE A 401 4.83 22.34 16.95
C ILE A 401 3.85 21.89 15.84
N SER A 402 3.48 22.84 14.95
CA SER A 402 2.69 22.48 13.76
C SER A 402 3.43 21.47 12.88
N PRO A 403 2.75 20.61 12.11
CA PRO A 403 3.39 19.60 11.28
C PRO A 403 4.39 20.15 10.26
N ASP A 404 4.14 21.37 9.75
CA ASP A 404 5.09 22.07 8.87
C ASP A 404 6.27 22.71 9.65
N GLY A 405 6.24 22.63 10.99
CA GLY A 405 7.24 23.20 11.88
C GLY A 405 7.33 24.73 11.88
N LEU A 406 6.39 25.44 11.22
CA LEU A 406 6.44 26.90 11.09
C LEU A 406 5.86 27.63 12.30
N GLU A 407 4.98 26.96 13.01
CA GLU A 407 4.26 27.52 14.16
C GLU A 407 4.53 26.69 15.42
N ILE A 408 4.63 27.36 16.55
CA ILE A 408 4.78 26.75 17.87
C ILE A 408 3.77 27.40 18.81
N MET A 409 3.04 26.55 19.54
CA MET A 409 2.17 26.99 20.62
C MET A 409 2.67 26.41 21.94
N ALA A 410 2.90 27.26 22.90
CA ALA A 410 3.18 26.85 24.30
C ALA A 410 2.12 27.42 25.22
N VAL A 411 1.67 26.60 26.17
CA VAL A 411 0.61 26.96 27.12
C VAL A 411 1.06 26.70 28.55
N GLY A 412 0.38 27.33 29.51
CA GLY A 412 0.80 27.24 30.90
C GLY A 412 -0.19 27.74 31.94
N ASN A 413 0.34 28.13 33.08
CA ASN A 413 -0.44 28.52 34.25
C ASN A 413 -1.26 29.78 33.98
N GLN A 414 -2.43 29.90 34.67
CA GLN A 414 -3.32 31.06 34.64
C GLN A 414 -3.75 31.47 33.22
N GLY A 415 -4.06 30.49 32.38
CA GLY A 415 -4.53 30.70 31.01
C GLY A 415 -3.47 31.24 30.05
N THR A 416 -2.19 31.16 30.41
CA THR A 416 -1.10 31.69 29.59
C THR A 416 -0.95 30.86 28.33
N ALA A 417 -0.92 31.54 27.19
CA ALA A 417 -0.56 30.95 25.91
C ALA A 417 0.36 31.88 25.14
N VAL A 418 1.39 31.33 24.54
CA VAL A 418 2.32 32.05 23.66
C VAL A 418 2.43 31.33 22.35
N PHE A 419 2.39 32.06 21.27
CA PHE A 419 2.41 31.57 19.91
C PHE A 419 3.60 32.17 19.16
N ARG A 420 4.35 31.30 18.48
CA ARG A 420 5.47 31.67 17.61
C ARG A 420 5.11 31.43 16.15
N GLN A 421 5.34 32.47 15.38
CA GLN A 421 5.19 32.41 13.93
C GLN A 421 6.25 33.31 13.29
N ASN A 422 6.90 32.84 12.23
CA ASN A 422 7.99 33.59 11.54
C ASN A 422 9.13 34.04 12.47
N GLY A 423 9.43 33.28 13.52
CA GLY A 423 10.49 33.61 14.47
C GLY A 423 10.05 34.51 15.65
N ASP A 424 8.86 35.08 15.63
CA ASP A 424 8.38 36.02 16.65
C ASP A 424 7.36 35.40 17.59
N TRP A 425 7.56 35.58 18.92
CA TRP A 425 6.61 35.17 19.94
C TRP A 425 5.61 36.29 20.24
N ARG A 426 4.34 35.90 20.39
CA ARG A 426 3.26 36.78 20.88
C ARG A 426 2.42 36.09 21.93
N LEU A 427 1.88 36.83 22.88
CA LEU A 427 0.86 36.34 23.80
C LEU A 427 -0.46 36.16 23.07
N VAL A 428 -1.19 35.12 23.46
CA VAL A 428 -2.52 34.80 22.92
C VAL A 428 -3.53 34.82 24.04
N GLU A 429 -4.63 35.53 23.84
CA GLU A 429 -5.74 35.58 24.79
C GLU A 429 -6.72 34.44 24.47
N LEU A 430 -6.82 33.47 25.38
CA LEU A 430 -7.73 32.33 25.23
C LEU A 430 -9.04 32.49 26.00
N GLY A 431 -9.27 33.59 26.68
CA GLY A 431 -10.50 33.86 27.46
C GLY A 431 -10.67 32.98 28.69
N THR A 432 -9.60 32.38 29.21
CA THR A 432 -9.62 31.53 30.41
C THR A 432 -8.48 31.89 31.35
N THR A 433 -8.70 31.66 32.64
CA THR A 433 -7.66 31.77 33.71
C THR A 433 -7.29 30.40 34.27
N ALA A 434 -7.86 29.33 33.75
CA ALA A 434 -7.52 27.97 34.14
C ALA A 434 -6.07 27.63 33.80
N ASN A 435 -5.45 26.77 34.60
CA ASN A 435 -4.14 26.23 34.22
C ASN A 435 -4.28 25.32 33.03
N LEU A 436 -3.47 25.53 31.99
CA LEU A 436 -3.47 24.78 30.74
C LEU A 436 -2.38 23.71 30.81
N ASN A 437 -2.73 22.47 30.48
CA ASN A 437 -1.90 21.30 30.74
C ASN A 437 -1.42 20.61 29.46
N GLY A 438 -2.15 20.72 28.37
CA GLY A 438 -1.82 20.08 27.10
C GLY A 438 -2.19 20.95 25.90
N VAL A 439 -1.46 20.79 24.81
CA VAL A 439 -1.69 21.45 23.54
C VAL A 439 -1.29 20.55 22.39
N THR A 440 -2.08 20.54 21.34
CA THR A 440 -1.78 19.84 20.09
C THR A 440 -2.26 20.66 18.89
N TRP A 441 -1.65 20.44 17.75
CA TRP A 441 -2.13 20.99 16.49
C TRP A 441 -3.03 19.99 15.78
N THR A 442 -4.10 20.46 15.16
CA THR A 442 -5.03 19.65 14.38
C THR A 442 -5.39 20.34 13.09
N GLN A 443 -5.58 19.59 12.03
CA GLN A 443 -5.95 20.16 10.74
C GLN A 443 -7.39 20.74 10.75
N ASP A 444 -8.29 20.09 11.47
CA ASP A 444 -9.72 20.44 11.46
C ASP A 444 -10.06 21.57 12.45
N HIS A 445 -9.27 21.72 13.51
CA HIS A 445 -9.55 22.63 14.64
C HIS A 445 -8.41 23.60 14.94
N GLY A 446 -7.33 23.62 14.15
CA GLY A 446 -6.13 24.38 14.45
C GLY A 446 -5.48 23.94 15.76
N TRP A 447 -5.15 24.88 16.62
CA TRP A 447 -4.56 24.58 17.94
C TRP A 447 -5.66 24.16 18.90
N VAL A 448 -5.51 23.00 19.53
CA VAL A 448 -6.41 22.50 20.58
C VAL A 448 -5.67 22.48 21.90
N ILE A 449 -6.26 23.11 22.90
CA ILE A 449 -5.67 23.33 24.22
C ILE A 449 -6.58 22.74 25.29
N CYS A 450 -6.01 21.97 26.21
CA CYS A 450 -6.74 21.43 27.36
C CYS A 450 -6.16 21.89 28.70
N GLY A 451 -6.98 21.80 29.75
CA GLY A 451 -6.57 22.25 31.09
C GLY A 451 -7.54 21.94 32.21
N GLU A 452 -7.34 22.58 33.34
CA GLU A 452 -8.16 22.42 34.54
C GLU A 452 -9.61 22.87 34.31
N ASN A 453 -10.52 22.41 35.17
CA ASN A 453 -11.95 22.72 35.15
C ASN A 453 -12.61 22.35 33.79
N GLY A 454 -12.19 21.26 33.18
CA GLY A 454 -12.73 20.77 31.90
C GLY A 454 -12.45 21.72 30.72
N THR A 455 -11.42 22.57 30.85
CA THR A 455 -11.04 23.47 29.76
C THR A 455 -10.59 22.68 28.53
N LEU A 456 -11.32 22.88 27.43
CA LEU A 456 -10.94 22.36 26.12
C LEU A 456 -11.32 23.40 25.07
N LEU A 457 -10.31 23.99 24.44
CA LEU A 457 -10.42 25.13 23.54
C LEU A 457 -9.77 24.87 22.20
N THR A 458 -10.32 25.46 21.14
CA THR A 458 -9.68 25.58 19.82
C THR A 458 -9.28 27.02 19.58
N TRP A 459 -8.20 27.20 18.80
CA TRP A 459 -7.73 28.53 18.41
C TRP A 459 -7.16 28.50 16.98
N PHE A 460 -7.69 29.41 16.15
CA PHE A 460 -7.33 29.56 14.73
C PHE A 460 -6.70 30.94 14.41
N GLY A 461 -5.93 31.47 15.30
CA GLY A 461 -5.21 32.72 15.05
C GLY A 461 -5.92 33.99 15.54
N LYS A 462 -7.22 33.94 15.88
CA LYS A 462 -7.98 35.07 16.47
C LYS A 462 -8.64 34.70 17.78
N ASP A 463 -9.82 34.17 17.74
CA ASP A 463 -10.65 33.90 18.91
C ASP A 463 -10.55 32.43 19.32
N ALA A 464 -10.56 32.17 20.63
CA ALA A 464 -10.64 30.81 21.13
C ALA A 464 -12.11 30.40 21.30
N ALA A 465 -12.43 29.16 20.96
CA ALA A 465 -13.76 28.58 21.09
C ALA A 465 -13.71 27.32 21.94
N LYS A 466 -14.70 27.15 22.84
CA LYS A 466 -14.84 25.93 23.61
C LYS A 466 -15.37 24.81 22.73
N ILE A 467 -14.83 23.60 22.89
CA ILE A 467 -15.31 22.40 22.24
C ILE A 467 -15.57 21.28 23.25
N GLY A 468 -16.35 20.26 22.84
CA GLY A 468 -16.68 19.12 23.69
C GLY A 468 -17.79 19.39 24.74
N PRO A 469 -18.08 18.41 25.62
CA PRO A 469 -19.08 18.49 26.67
C PRO A 469 -18.76 19.54 27.74
N ASP A 470 -19.78 20.04 28.45
CA ASP A 470 -19.62 21.06 29.50
C ASP A 470 -19.07 20.51 30.82
N ASP A 471 -19.42 19.31 31.21
CA ASP A 471 -19.10 18.71 32.51
C ASP A 471 -17.84 17.83 32.49
N LEU A 472 -16.75 18.33 31.91
CA LEU A 472 -15.48 17.60 31.87
C LEU A 472 -14.68 17.84 33.16
N PRO A 473 -13.99 16.82 33.71
CA PRO A 473 -13.03 17.00 34.77
C PRO A 473 -11.75 17.70 34.26
N ASP A 474 -10.76 17.89 35.14
CA ASP A 474 -9.46 18.35 34.73
C ASP A 474 -8.88 17.46 33.65
N LEU A 475 -8.41 18.09 32.58
CA LEU A 475 -7.73 17.44 31.47
C LEU A 475 -6.23 17.70 31.56
N TYR A 476 -5.42 16.65 31.34
CA TYR A 476 -3.97 16.76 31.53
C TYR A 476 -3.20 16.71 30.22
N ASP A 477 -3.74 16.05 29.19
CA ASP A 477 -3.09 16.00 27.88
C ASP A 477 -4.11 15.80 26.76
N VAL A 478 -3.69 16.16 25.53
CA VAL A 478 -4.52 16.09 24.34
C VAL A 478 -3.68 15.67 23.14
N SER A 479 -4.20 14.76 22.37
CA SER A 479 -3.57 14.26 21.14
C SER A 479 -4.59 14.20 20.01
N TRP A 480 -4.11 14.29 18.81
CA TRP A 480 -4.92 14.18 17.61
C TRP A 480 -4.33 13.16 16.65
N SER A 481 -5.19 12.35 16.08
CA SER A 481 -4.85 11.54 14.93
C SER A 481 -5.97 11.59 13.90
N ARG A 482 -5.62 11.47 12.66
CA ARG A 482 -6.58 11.53 11.58
C ARG A 482 -7.60 10.39 11.62
N GLN A 483 -7.19 9.22 12.04
CA GLN A 483 -8.05 8.03 12.15
C GLN A 483 -8.94 8.07 13.39
N GLY A 484 -8.39 8.49 14.53
CA GLY A 484 -9.06 8.51 15.83
C GLY A 484 -9.76 9.83 16.19
N GLY A 485 -9.50 10.91 15.46
CA GLY A 485 -9.95 12.24 15.83
C GLY A 485 -9.16 12.83 17.00
N LEU A 486 -9.78 13.73 17.74
CA LEU A 486 -9.20 14.35 18.94
C LEU A 486 -9.45 13.46 20.16
N VAL A 487 -8.41 13.24 20.95
CA VAL A 487 -8.52 12.52 22.22
C VAL A 487 -7.89 13.36 23.32
N ALA A 488 -8.62 13.60 24.42
CA ALA A 488 -8.10 14.24 25.62
C ALA A 488 -8.25 13.30 26.82
N VAL A 489 -7.26 13.33 27.71
CA VAL A 489 -7.24 12.49 28.92
C VAL A 489 -7.14 13.34 30.18
N GLY A 490 -7.65 12.80 31.30
CA GLY A 490 -7.73 13.59 32.48
C GLY A 490 -7.95 12.82 33.79
N ALA A 491 -8.47 13.56 34.77
CA ALA A 491 -8.83 13.06 36.11
C ALA A 491 -9.88 11.95 36.02
N LYS A 492 -9.89 11.07 37.04
CA LYS A 492 -10.87 9.96 37.18
C LYS A 492 -10.81 8.97 36.00
N GLY A 493 -9.67 8.85 35.32
CA GLY A 493 -9.52 7.97 34.17
C GLY A 493 -10.26 8.42 32.91
N THR A 494 -10.63 9.69 32.83
CA THR A 494 -11.40 10.24 31.72
C THR A 494 -10.60 10.16 30.42
N ILE A 495 -11.26 9.62 29.39
CA ILE A 495 -10.85 9.63 28.00
C ILE A 495 -11.99 10.23 27.20
N LEU A 496 -11.83 11.43 26.72
CA LEU A 496 -12.74 12.09 25.80
C LEU A 496 -12.27 11.84 24.37
N LYS A 497 -13.14 11.35 23.52
CA LYS A 497 -12.90 11.19 22.08
C LYS A 497 -13.86 12.10 21.33
N ILE A 498 -13.35 12.92 20.42
CA ILE A 498 -14.15 13.75 19.51
C ILE A 498 -13.80 13.35 18.07
N LYS A 499 -14.76 12.77 17.40
CA LYS A 499 -14.64 12.38 15.98
C LYS A 499 -14.68 13.63 15.09
N ARG A 500 -14.20 13.50 13.86
CA ARG A 500 -14.21 14.59 12.86
C ARG A 500 -15.60 15.13 12.55
N ASN A 501 -16.65 14.33 12.71
CA ASN A 501 -18.05 14.76 12.54
C ASN A 501 -18.59 15.55 13.75
N GLY A 502 -17.78 15.80 14.77
CA GLY A 502 -18.15 16.50 16.01
C GLY A 502 -18.80 15.61 17.06
N GLU A 503 -19.00 14.32 16.79
CA GLU A 503 -19.55 13.38 17.75
C GLU A 503 -18.55 13.12 18.87
N SER A 504 -18.95 13.31 20.14
CA SER A 504 -18.07 13.09 21.29
C SER A 504 -18.53 11.93 22.16
N THR A 505 -17.55 11.19 22.70
CA THR A 505 -17.77 10.12 23.68
C THR A 505 -16.81 10.28 24.85
N VAL A 506 -17.28 9.98 26.07
CA VAL A 506 -16.45 9.97 27.29
C VAL A 506 -16.45 8.58 27.87
N GLU A 507 -15.25 8.02 28.06
CA GLU A 507 -15.03 6.72 28.70
C GLU A 507 -14.16 6.91 29.95
N ASN A 508 -14.38 6.07 30.99
CA ASN A 508 -13.58 6.04 32.21
C ASN A 508 -13.12 4.61 32.50
N PRO A 509 -12.21 4.05 31.72
CA PRO A 509 -11.80 2.64 31.83
C PRO A 509 -11.05 2.32 33.12
N VAL A 510 -10.55 3.33 33.82
CA VAL A 510 -9.74 3.22 35.04
C VAL A 510 -10.16 4.24 36.10
N ASN A 511 -9.85 3.97 37.36
CA ASN A 511 -10.04 4.89 38.47
C ASN A 511 -8.66 5.46 38.90
N GLY A 512 -8.17 6.45 38.16
CA GLY A 512 -6.88 7.11 38.39
C GLY A 512 -6.71 8.26 37.42
N LYS A 513 -5.65 9.06 37.54
CA LYS A 513 -5.36 10.11 36.57
C LYS A 513 -4.65 9.52 35.37
N LEU A 514 -5.10 9.91 34.19
CA LEU A 514 -4.37 9.72 32.94
C LEU A 514 -3.61 11.01 32.64
N LEU A 515 -2.29 10.93 32.52
CA LEU A 515 -1.40 12.08 32.49
C LEU A 515 -0.84 12.38 31.10
N GLY A 516 -0.83 11.40 30.21
CA GLY A 516 -0.33 11.53 28.85
C GLY A 516 -1.15 10.71 27.85
N VAL A 517 -1.28 11.21 26.63
CA VAL A 517 -1.95 10.52 25.52
C VAL A 517 -1.22 10.76 24.23
N SER A 518 -1.12 9.71 23.41
CA SER A 518 -0.59 9.79 22.06
C SER A 518 -1.41 8.90 21.13
N SER A 519 -1.62 9.36 19.90
CA SER A 519 -2.44 8.68 18.90
C SER A 519 -1.67 8.50 17.58
N SER A 520 -1.52 7.23 17.15
CA SER A 520 -0.92 6.87 15.86
C SER A 520 -1.57 5.56 15.40
N GLY A 521 -2.66 5.64 14.66
CA GLY A 521 -3.50 4.49 14.32
C GLY A 521 -4.35 3.98 15.49
N ILE A 522 -3.73 3.65 16.60
CA ILE A 522 -4.37 3.39 17.90
C ILE A 522 -4.08 4.55 18.85
N THR A 523 -4.95 4.77 19.83
CA THR A 523 -4.69 5.73 20.92
C THR A 523 -4.19 5.01 22.17
N MET A 524 -3.07 5.48 22.71
CA MET A 524 -2.54 4.99 23.98
C MET A 524 -2.55 6.11 25.00
N ALA A 525 -3.02 5.81 26.21
CA ALA A 525 -3.01 6.73 27.34
C ALA A 525 -2.27 6.12 28.53
N VAL A 526 -1.54 6.95 29.25
CA VAL A 526 -0.73 6.55 30.41
C VAL A 526 -1.01 7.42 31.62
N GLY A 527 -0.76 6.91 32.83
CA GLY A 527 -1.08 7.64 34.01
C GLY A 527 -0.47 7.10 35.31
N GLU A 528 -1.06 7.54 36.44
CA GLU A 528 -0.63 7.19 37.78
C GLU A 528 -0.55 5.67 38.00
N ARG A 529 0.41 5.22 38.80
CA ARG A 529 0.59 3.80 39.22
C ARG A 529 0.72 2.85 38.04
N GLY A 530 1.42 3.26 37.01
CA GLY A 530 1.68 2.44 35.82
C GLY A 530 0.44 2.13 34.99
N ILE A 531 -0.62 2.92 35.09
CA ILE A 531 -1.80 2.74 34.25
C ILE A 531 -1.43 2.97 32.77
N VAL A 532 -1.78 1.97 31.94
CA VAL A 532 -1.72 2.08 30.48
C VAL A 532 -3.08 1.64 29.91
N VAL A 533 -3.64 2.42 29.02
CA VAL A 533 -4.90 2.15 28.35
C VAL A 533 -4.70 2.23 26.85
N ALA A 534 -5.12 1.20 26.12
CA ALA A 534 -5.14 1.18 24.67
C ALA A 534 -6.58 1.35 24.18
N CYS A 535 -6.81 2.29 23.27
CA CYS A 535 -8.12 2.58 22.72
C CYS A 535 -8.08 2.43 21.20
N ASN A 536 -8.96 1.55 20.72
CA ASN A 536 -9.37 1.51 19.32
C ASN A 536 -10.86 1.94 19.26
N GLU A 537 -11.77 1.04 18.95
CA GLU A 537 -13.22 1.33 19.10
C GLU A 537 -13.60 1.48 20.58
N THR A 538 -13.06 0.64 21.45
CA THR A 538 -13.25 0.67 22.91
C THR A 538 -11.90 0.74 23.63
N CYS A 539 -11.89 1.36 24.81
CA CYS A 539 -10.70 1.48 25.64
C CYS A 539 -10.50 0.27 26.55
N LYS A 540 -9.28 -0.28 26.59
CA LYS A 540 -8.90 -1.45 27.41
C LYS A 540 -7.64 -1.17 28.20
N VAL A 541 -7.62 -1.62 29.45
CA VAL A 541 -6.41 -1.55 30.28
C VAL A 541 -5.39 -2.58 29.81
N VAL A 542 -4.16 -2.13 29.64
CA VAL A 542 -3.02 -2.93 29.19
C VAL A 542 -2.04 -3.12 30.34
N ARG A 543 -1.39 -4.27 30.41
CA ARG A 543 -0.36 -4.53 31.42
C ARG A 543 0.89 -3.68 31.13
N SER A 544 1.23 -2.76 32.04
CA SER A 544 2.31 -1.80 31.83
C SER A 544 3.72 -2.30 32.21
N LYS A 545 3.85 -3.41 32.92
CA LYS A 545 5.12 -3.93 33.47
C LYS A 545 5.83 -2.99 34.47
N THR A 546 5.19 -1.91 34.93
CA THR A 546 5.66 -1.01 35.99
C THR A 546 4.52 -0.60 36.90
N SER A 547 4.83 -0.19 38.12
CA SER A 547 3.88 0.43 39.07
C SER A 547 4.12 1.93 39.26
N GLU A 548 5.09 2.48 38.57
CA GLU A 548 5.48 3.88 38.68
C GLU A 548 4.52 4.81 37.90
N ASP A 549 4.45 6.08 38.29
CA ASP A 549 3.65 7.08 37.60
C ASP A 549 4.25 7.36 36.22
N LEU A 550 3.51 7.03 35.17
CA LEU A 550 3.84 7.34 33.78
C LEU A 550 3.35 8.76 33.49
N VAL A 551 4.26 9.65 33.13
CA VAL A 551 4.01 11.09 33.03
C VAL A 551 3.81 11.61 31.62
N ALA A 552 4.36 10.93 30.62
CA ALA A 552 4.22 11.30 29.23
C ALA A 552 4.37 10.08 28.31
N ILE A 553 3.80 10.18 27.15
CA ILE A 553 3.85 9.16 26.09
C ILE A 553 4.01 9.84 24.74
N THR A 554 4.74 9.21 23.84
CA THR A 554 4.84 9.60 22.44
C THR A 554 4.85 8.36 21.57
N MET A 555 4.27 8.46 20.38
CA MET A 555 4.31 7.40 19.37
C MET A 555 4.87 7.94 18.06
N ASP A 556 5.58 7.08 17.34
CA ASP A 556 6.02 7.37 15.99
C ASP A 556 4.78 7.66 15.09
N PRO A 557 4.76 8.76 14.34
CA PRO A 557 3.70 9.02 13.38
C PRO A 557 3.46 7.91 12.36
N GLY A 558 4.50 7.12 12.06
CA GLY A 558 4.40 5.93 11.21
C GLY A 558 3.80 4.70 11.88
N GLY A 559 3.50 4.75 13.20
CA GLY A 559 2.88 3.65 13.94
C GLY A 559 3.79 2.46 14.26
N TYR A 560 5.11 2.62 14.15
CA TYR A 560 6.06 1.52 14.38
C TYR A 560 6.45 1.34 15.84
N ASP A 561 6.66 2.44 16.55
CA ASP A 561 7.14 2.43 17.91
C ASP A 561 6.44 3.49 18.77
N GLY A 562 6.37 3.24 20.05
CA GLY A 562 5.90 4.20 21.03
C GLY A 562 6.69 4.10 22.33
N TRP A 563 6.85 5.21 23.01
CA TRP A 563 7.59 5.30 24.27
C TRP A 563 6.79 6.06 25.31
N ALA A 564 6.79 5.55 26.53
CA ALA A 564 6.27 6.28 27.68
C ALA A 564 7.35 6.36 28.77
N VAL A 565 7.41 7.47 29.48
CA VAL A 565 8.38 7.71 30.56
C VAL A 565 7.72 7.86 31.90
N ALA A 566 8.39 7.33 32.92
CA ALA A 566 8.04 7.52 34.32
C ALA A 566 9.01 8.46 35.05
N LYS A 567 8.56 9.03 36.15
CA LYS A 567 9.36 9.93 36.99
C LYS A 567 10.62 9.29 37.58
N ASP A 568 10.60 8.00 37.85
CA ASP A 568 11.76 7.25 38.34
C ASP A 568 12.80 7.03 37.26
N GLY A 569 12.47 7.24 35.99
CA GLY A 569 13.31 7.02 34.83
C GLY A 569 13.04 5.72 34.11
N THR A 570 11.95 5.02 34.41
CA THR A 570 11.51 3.88 33.63
C THR A 570 10.99 4.33 32.27
N LEU A 571 11.47 3.68 31.20
CA LEU A 571 11.01 3.85 29.81
C LEU A 571 10.24 2.61 29.41
N LEU A 572 9.00 2.79 28.97
CA LEU A 572 8.21 1.70 28.39
C LEU A 572 8.32 1.71 26.87
N LEU A 573 8.57 0.57 26.30
CA LEU A 573 8.42 0.31 24.88
C LEU A 573 7.01 -0.12 24.58
N ILE A 574 6.38 0.54 23.63
CA ILE A 574 5.00 0.33 23.24
C ILE A 574 4.97 -0.04 21.76
N ASN A 575 4.21 -1.07 21.44
CA ASN A 575 3.91 -1.42 20.05
C ASN A 575 2.55 -0.79 19.69
N PRO A 576 2.54 0.27 18.86
CA PRO A 576 1.30 0.96 18.51
C PRO A 576 0.33 0.08 17.72
N SER A 577 0.84 -0.86 16.90
CA SER A 577 -0.01 -1.72 16.06
C SER A 577 -0.85 -2.71 16.87
N SER A 578 -0.28 -3.25 17.96
CA SER A 578 -0.97 -4.19 18.85
C SER A 578 -1.60 -3.51 20.07
N GLY A 579 -1.21 -2.28 20.38
CA GLY A 579 -1.61 -1.57 21.59
C GLY A 579 -1.09 -2.23 22.86
N THR A 580 0.11 -2.82 22.84
CA THR A 580 0.71 -3.54 23.97
C THR A 580 2.01 -2.91 24.44
N VAL A 581 2.37 -3.13 25.69
CA VAL A 581 3.69 -2.78 26.24
C VAL A 581 4.63 -3.97 26.04
N GLU A 582 5.67 -3.78 25.27
CA GLU A 582 6.65 -4.83 24.96
C GLU A 582 7.66 -5.00 26.08
N GLU A 583 8.22 -3.90 26.59
CA GLU A 583 9.28 -3.92 27.59
C GLU A 583 9.20 -2.70 28.53
N ALA A 584 9.81 -2.82 29.70
CA ALA A 584 10.05 -1.75 30.65
C ALA A 584 11.55 -1.68 30.98
N ILE A 585 12.19 -0.57 30.70
CA ILE A 585 13.65 -0.39 30.79
C ILE A 585 13.96 0.68 31.83
N GLU A 586 14.87 0.38 32.74
CA GLU A 586 15.42 1.36 33.66
C GLU A 586 16.53 2.17 32.99
N THR A 587 16.26 3.44 32.70
CA THR A 587 17.25 4.30 32.00
C THR A 587 18.33 4.88 32.91
N GLY A 588 18.18 4.75 34.23
CA GLY A 588 19.05 5.35 35.21
C GLY A 588 18.90 6.87 35.34
N LYS A 589 17.99 7.52 34.63
CA LYS A 589 17.71 8.97 34.65
C LYS A 589 16.43 9.23 35.41
N LYS A 590 16.50 9.99 36.51
CA LYS A 590 15.35 10.30 37.36
C LYS A 590 14.79 11.70 37.08
N GLY A 591 13.48 11.85 37.31
CA GLY A 591 12.79 13.13 37.20
C GLY A 591 12.43 13.49 35.75
N LEU A 592 12.25 12.52 34.89
CA LEU A 592 11.74 12.76 33.54
C LEU A 592 10.31 13.31 33.60
N ASN A 593 9.98 14.29 32.78
CA ASN A 593 8.70 15.00 32.79
C ASN A 593 7.93 14.84 31.48
N SER A 594 8.64 14.78 30.38
CA SER A 594 8.02 14.76 29.05
C SER A 594 8.90 13.98 28.07
N ILE A 595 8.30 13.48 27.02
CA ILE A 595 8.98 12.83 25.92
C ILE A 595 8.28 13.21 24.61
N ALA A 596 9.04 13.45 23.56
CA ALA A 596 8.53 13.67 22.22
C ALA A 596 9.31 12.83 21.22
N TRP A 597 8.61 12.34 20.21
CA TRP A 597 9.22 11.71 19.05
C TRP A 597 9.87 12.76 18.17
N ALA A 598 11.10 12.52 17.75
CA ALA A 598 11.84 13.38 16.83
C ALA A 598 12.01 12.64 15.49
N PRO A 599 11.19 12.93 14.49
CA PRO A 599 11.29 12.26 13.18
C PRO A 599 12.64 12.53 12.52
N MET A 600 13.18 11.53 11.85
CA MET A 600 14.35 11.67 11.02
C MET A 600 14.07 12.65 9.88
N SER A 601 15.02 13.51 9.57
CA SER A 601 14.99 14.39 8.40
C SER A 601 15.82 13.81 7.28
N VAL A 602 15.20 13.55 6.14
CA VAL A 602 15.86 13.14 4.87
C VAL A 602 15.86 14.26 3.84
N GLY A 603 15.34 15.41 4.18
CA GLY A 603 15.32 16.61 3.36
C GLY A 603 15.95 17.77 4.09
N TYR A 604 16.34 18.78 3.34
CA TYR A 604 16.91 20.01 3.87
C TYR A 604 16.02 21.20 3.52
N PRO A 605 15.82 22.15 4.43
CA PRO A 605 15.16 23.39 4.08
C PRO A 605 15.96 24.08 2.97
N PHE A 606 15.26 24.48 1.97
CA PHE A 606 15.63 24.94 0.64
C PHE A 606 16.79 25.91 0.58
N PRO A 607 17.65 25.81 -0.45
CA PRO A 607 18.40 26.98 -0.87
C PRO A 607 17.40 28.09 -1.19
N ARG A 608 17.57 29.24 -0.56
CA ARG A 608 16.75 30.44 -0.75
C ARG A 608 16.68 30.91 -2.21
N ASP A 609 17.43 30.28 -3.10
CA ASP A 609 17.55 30.63 -4.52
C ASP A 609 17.45 29.41 -5.44
N VAL A 610 16.22 28.89 -5.57
CA VAL A 610 15.90 27.77 -6.47
C VAL A 610 16.29 28.08 -7.93
N LYS A 611 16.26 29.35 -8.34
CA LYS A 611 16.67 29.77 -9.69
C LYS A 611 18.13 29.46 -9.99
N ALA A 612 19.02 29.55 -9.02
CA ALA A 612 20.45 29.32 -9.23
C ALA A 612 20.79 27.85 -9.54
N ILE A 613 20.02 26.90 -9.04
CA ILE A 613 20.27 25.47 -9.23
C ILE A 613 19.82 24.99 -10.63
N TYR A 614 18.75 25.56 -11.17
CA TYR A 614 18.13 25.13 -12.43
C TYR A 614 18.45 26.00 -13.63
N THR A 615 19.09 27.15 -13.45
CA THR A 615 19.52 28.02 -14.56
C THR A 615 20.89 27.64 -15.13
N SER A 616 21.67 26.81 -14.49
CA SER A 616 22.81 26.17 -15.14
C SER A 616 22.27 25.14 -16.15
N ARG A 617 22.27 25.52 -17.40
CA ARG A 617 21.83 24.75 -18.57
C ARG A 617 22.80 23.59 -18.89
N ALA A 618 23.09 22.74 -17.96
CA ALA A 618 23.64 21.43 -18.33
C ALA A 618 22.44 20.59 -18.81
N PRO A 619 22.38 20.14 -20.07
CA PRO A 619 21.33 19.20 -20.47
C PRO A 619 21.43 17.98 -19.57
N LEU A 620 20.30 17.55 -19.02
CA LEU A 620 20.21 16.29 -18.31
C LEU A 620 20.76 15.20 -19.25
N PRO A 621 21.68 14.32 -18.79
CA PRO A 621 22.19 13.27 -19.67
C PRO A 621 21.02 12.43 -20.16
N ALA A 622 21.00 12.16 -21.46
CA ALA A 622 20.00 11.29 -22.06
C ALA A 622 20.17 9.88 -21.47
N VAL A 623 19.12 9.35 -20.88
CA VAL A 623 19.08 7.99 -20.35
C VAL A 623 19.20 7.01 -21.53
N GLY A 624 19.95 5.93 -21.36
CA GLY A 624 20.02 4.82 -22.33
C GLY A 624 21.05 4.93 -23.45
N THR A 625 21.91 5.95 -23.46
CA THR A 625 23.09 5.94 -24.32
C THR A 625 24.32 5.77 -23.44
N ALA A 626 25.01 4.66 -23.60
CA ALA A 626 26.34 4.37 -23.01
C ALA A 626 27.43 5.30 -23.55
N LYS A 627 27.12 6.58 -23.78
CA LYS A 627 28.10 7.61 -24.02
C LYS A 627 28.46 8.24 -22.68
N LYS A 628 29.75 8.33 -22.39
CA LYS A 628 30.29 9.14 -21.29
C LYS A 628 29.42 10.39 -21.15
N PRO A 629 28.92 10.70 -19.95
CA PRO A 629 28.25 11.98 -19.74
C PRO A 629 29.22 13.08 -20.17
N GLU A 630 28.94 13.75 -21.26
CA GLU A 630 29.61 14.99 -21.60
C GLU A 630 29.14 16.02 -20.59
N ALA A 631 30.09 16.55 -19.84
CA ALA A 631 29.95 17.41 -18.68
C ALA A 631 29.48 16.68 -17.42
N ALA A 632 30.41 16.01 -16.76
CA ALA A 632 30.38 15.85 -15.31
C ALA A 632 30.08 17.25 -14.70
N VAL A 633 28.99 17.38 -13.97
CA VAL A 633 28.80 18.52 -13.08
C VAL A 633 30.03 18.48 -12.17
N GLU A 634 30.99 19.39 -12.35
CA GLU A 634 32.12 19.50 -11.44
C GLU A 634 31.53 19.73 -10.06
N PHE A 635 31.66 18.74 -9.21
CA PHE A 635 31.35 18.87 -7.80
C PHE A 635 32.27 19.97 -7.27
N ASP A 636 31.69 21.11 -6.95
CA ASP A 636 32.39 22.10 -6.15
C ASP A 636 32.73 21.42 -4.82
N LYS A 637 34.02 21.12 -4.65
CA LYS A 637 34.55 20.48 -3.45
C LYS A 637 34.61 21.42 -2.26
N SER A 638 34.21 22.68 -2.43
CA SER A 638 34.21 23.68 -1.41
C SER A 638 32.86 23.73 -0.68
N ASN A 639 32.87 23.25 0.55
CA ASN A 639 32.01 23.67 1.66
C ASN A 639 30.48 23.44 1.67
N THR A 640 29.92 22.44 0.99
CA THR A 640 28.57 22.03 1.32
C THR A 640 28.57 20.77 2.21
N PRO A 641 27.83 20.76 3.33
CA PRO A 641 27.70 19.56 4.17
C PRO A 641 27.21 18.36 3.38
N HIS A 642 27.68 17.17 3.67
CA HIS A 642 27.31 15.93 2.99
C HIS A 642 25.77 15.69 2.97
N ARG A 643 25.01 16.24 3.91
CA ARG A 643 23.56 16.19 4.00
C ARG A 643 22.85 16.85 2.81
N ASP A 644 23.32 18.00 2.32
CA ASP A 644 22.67 18.73 1.21
C ASP A 644 22.68 17.99 -0.11
N LYS A 645 23.70 17.15 -0.34
CA LYS A 645 23.85 16.40 -1.59
C LYS A 645 22.90 15.22 -1.70
N ASN A 646 22.46 14.70 -0.57
CA ASN A 646 21.54 13.56 -0.47
C ASN A 646 20.08 13.94 -0.19
N ALA A 647 19.75 15.22 -0.13
CA ALA A 647 18.37 15.62 0.12
C ALA A 647 17.45 15.09 -0.97
N ALA A 648 16.38 14.38 -0.61
CA ALA A 648 15.37 13.93 -1.56
C ALA A 648 14.65 15.13 -2.20
N MET A 649 14.35 16.14 -1.39
CA MET A 649 13.69 17.37 -1.86
C MET A 649 14.71 18.49 -2.10
N ARG A 650 14.66 19.04 -3.31
CA ARG A 650 15.42 20.22 -3.67
C ARG A 650 14.68 20.96 -4.78
N GLY A 651 14.43 22.25 -4.57
CA GLY A 651 13.74 23.07 -5.55
C GLY A 651 12.22 23.04 -5.50
N PHE A 652 11.61 22.27 -4.60
CA PHE A 652 10.18 22.22 -4.35
C PHE A 652 9.89 21.97 -2.87
N THR A 653 8.65 22.31 -2.44
CA THR A 653 8.19 22.24 -1.06
C THR A 653 6.95 21.36 -0.88
N THR A 654 6.36 20.89 -1.97
CA THR A 654 5.24 19.98 -1.91
C THR A 654 5.66 18.69 -1.21
N PRO A 655 4.90 18.15 -0.23
CA PRO A 655 5.18 16.87 0.38
C PRO A 655 5.44 15.78 -0.66
N LEU A 656 6.34 14.85 -0.35
CA LEU A 656 6.82 13.85 -1.29
C LEU A 656 6.63 12.45 -0.74
N LEU A 657 6.01 11.59 -1.54
CA LEU A 657 5.99 10.15 -1.35
C LEU A 657 6.90 9.48 -2.37
N PHE A 658 7.85 8.66 -1.92
CA PHE A 658 8.82 8.04 -2.82
C PHE A 658 9.24 6.64 -2.36
N GLY A 659 9.66 5.81 -3.33
CA GLY A 659 10.26 4.51 -3.07
C GLY A 659 11.78 4.59 -2.90
N THR A 660 12.31 3.85 -1.94
CA THR A 660 13.75 3.77 -1.65
C THR A 660 14.10 2.44 -1.01
N LEU A 661 15.39 2.13 -0.97
CA LEU A 661 15.89 1.02 -0.19
C LEU A 661 16.27 1.51 1.21
N THR A 662 15.78 0.83 2.24
CA THR A 662 16.13 1.13 3.63
C THR A 662 16.88 -0.03 4.26
N LYS A 663 17.63 0.27 5.31
CA LYS A 663 18.44 -0.70 6.03
C LYS A 663 18.28 -0.47 7.53
N ASP A 664 18.12 -1.55 8.28
CA ASP A 664 18.18 -1.54 9.75
C ASP A 664 19.00 -2.72 10.26
N LEU A 665 19.13 -2.86 11.57
CA LEU A 665 19.82 -3.96 12.21
C LEU A 665 18.82 -4.90 12.87
N ASP A 666 19.07 -6.21 12.81
CA ASP A 666 18.34 -7.18 13.61
C ASP A 666 18.81 -7.17 15.08
N SER A 667 18.18 -7.94 15.94
CA SER A 667 18.54 -8.07 17.35
C SER A 667 19.98 -8.56 17.59
N ASN A 668 20.64 -9.11 16.59
CA ASN A 668 22.02 -9.58 16.63
C ASN A 668 23.01 -8.61 15.99
N GLY A 669 22.54 -7.44 15.57
CA GLY A 669 23.36 -6.44 14.88
C GLY A 669 23.63 -6.72 13.40
N ASN A 670 22.93 -7.69 12.78
CA ASN A 670 23.09 -7.97 11.36
C ASN A 670 22.23 -7.04 10.52
N PRO A 671 22.72 -6.51 9.39
CA PRO A 671 21.96 -5.64 8.54
C PRO A 671 20.79 -6.36 7.87
N ARG A 672 19.63 -5.71 7.88
CA ARG A 672 18.44 -6.13 7.14
C ARG A 672 18.09 -5.05 6.12
N HIS A 673 17.79 -5.46 4.91
CA HIS A 673 17.46 -4.57 3.81
C HIS A 673 15.97 -4.68 3.49
N PHE A 674 15.34 -3.54 3.21
CA PHE A 674 13.93 -3.46 2.87
C PHE A 674 13.73 -2.62 1.62
N ASN A 675 12.73 -2.98 0.85
CA ASN A 675 12.16 -2.15 -0.19
C ASN A 675 11.05 -1.32 0.45
N SER A 676 11.20 0.00 0.48
CA SER A 676 10.39 0.87 1.33
C SER A 676 9.79 2.03 0.56
N ALA A 677 8.63 2.49 1.04
CA ALA A 677 8.03 3.77 0.68
C ALA A 677 8.15 4.74 1.86
N LEU A 678 8.58 5.95 1.60
CA LEU A 678 8.69 7.02 2.59
C LEU A 678 7.81 8.20 2.19
N LEU A 679 7.06 8.73 3.16
CA LEU A 679 6.38 10.00 3.05
C LEU A 679 7.19 11.05 3.81
N ILE A 680 7.49 12.16 3.16
CA ILE A 680 8.15 13.31 3.78
C ILE A 680 7.32 14.59 3.63
N ASP A 681 7.41 15.46 4.63
CA ASP A 681 6.75 16.75 4.61
C ASP A 681 7.51 17.80 3.75
N SER A 682 7.00 19.01 3.73
CA SER A 682 7.60 20.15 3.00
C SER A 682 9.02 20.53 3.45
N ARG A 683 9.48 20.01 4.58
CA ARG A 683 10.84 20.20 5.14
C ARG A 683 11.73 18.98 4.96
N GLY A 684 11.20 17.88 4.37
CA GLY A 684 11.91 16.63 4.22
C GLY A 684 11.91 15.75 5.47
N ASN A 685 11.10 16.05 6.50
CA ASN A 685 10.94 15.17 7.65
C ASN A 685 10.13 13.94 7.27
N VAL A 686 10.56 12.77 7.72
CA VAL A 686 9.84 11.51 7.47
C VAL A 686 8.60 11.47 8.35
N LEU A 687 7.44 11.46 7.70
CA LEU A 687 6.13 11.32 8.33
C LEU A 687 5.65 9.87 8.39
N GLY A 688 6.15 9.01 7.51
CA GLY A 688 5.76 7.61 7.45
C GLY A 688 6.72 6.76 6.65
N ARG A 689 6.83 5.50 7.04
CA ARG A 689 7.58 4.44 6.35
C ARG A 689 6.67 3.23 6.18
N TYR A 690 6.75 2.62 5.02
CA TYR A 690 6.14 1.33 4.74
C TYR A 690 7.17 0.43 4.09
N ASP A 691 7.36 -0.77 4.60
CA ASP A 691 8.24 -1.78 4.05
C ASP A 691 7.41 -2.82 3.32
N LYS A 692 7.81 -3.14 2.09
CA LYS A 692 7.14 -4.13 1.24
C LYS A 692 6.99 -5.47 1.97
N ILE A 693 5.77 -5.99 2.03
CA ILE A 693 5.44 -7.25 2.71
C ILE A 693 5.50 -8.43 1.74
N PHE A 694 4.89 -8.30 0.58
CA PHE A 694 4.90 -9.33 -0.44
C PHE A 694 6.06 -9.15 -1.41
N LEU A 695 7.18 -9.78 -1.09
CA LEU A 695 8.38 -9.76 -1.92
C LEU A 695 8.17 -10.61 -3.17
N LEU A 696 8.72 -10.13 -4.29
CA LEU A 696 8.70 -10.85 -5.56
C LEU A 696 9.66 -12.05 -5.52
N LEU A 697 9.10 -13.23 -5.74
CA LEU A 697 9.87 -14.49 -5.85
C LEU A 697 10.93 -14.37 -6.93
N PHE A 698 12.15 -14.82 -6.64
CA PHE A 698 13.33 -14.82 -7.52
C PHE A 698 13.86 -13.44 -7.92
N GLY A 699 13.16 -12.35 -7.61
CA GLY A 699 13.66 -10.99 -7.79
C GLY A 699 14.15 -10.40 -6.48
N GLU A 700 13.29 -10.34 -5.48
CA GLU A 700 13.61 -9.70 -4.19
C GLU A 700 14.05 -10.69 -3.11
N TYR A 701 13.66 -11.95 -3.23
CA TYR A 701 14.16 -13.02 -2.36
C TYR A 701 14.15 -14.37 -3.07
N LEU A 702 15.04 -15.26 -2.63
CA LEU A 702 15.18 -16.59 -3.18
C LEU A 702 14.65 -17.61 -2.16
N PRO A 703 13.50 -18.28 -2.45
CA PRO A 703 12.94 -19.27 -1.53
C PRO A 703 13.90 -20.43 -1.34
N PHE A 704 13.97 -20.94 -0.12
CA PHE A 704 14.85 -22.04 0.28
C PHE A 704 16.36 -21.75 0.18
N SER A 705 16.80 -20.52 -0.05
CA SER A 705 18.24 -20.17 -0.13
C SER A 705 18.98 -20.40 1.18
N SER A 706 18.28 -20.34 2.32
CA SER A 706 18.85 -20.70 3.63
C SER A 706 19.09 -22.20 3.78
N THR A 707 18.25 -23.04 3.13
CA THR A 707 18.36 -24.51 3.17
C THR A 707 19.29 -25.04 2.08
N PHE A 708 19.30 -24.38 0.92
CA PHE A 708 20.08 -24.72 -0.26
C PHE A 708 20.88 -23.52 -0.72
N PRO A 709 22.04 -23.21 -0.12
CA PRO A 709 22.84 -22.02 -0.42
C PRO A 709 23.29 -21.91 -1.88
N PHE A 710 23.49 -23.04 -2.57
CA PHE A 710 23.87 -23.08 -3.99
C PHE A 710 22.87 -22.39 -4.92
N LEU A 711 21.61 -22.17 -4.46
CA LEU A 711 20.61 -21.44 -5.23
C LEU A 711 20.99 -19.96 -5.43
N LYS A 712 21.75 -19.37 -4.48
CA LYS A 712 22.27 -18.00 -4.62
C LYS A 712 23.35 -17.90 -5.71
N ASP A 713 24.13 -18.97 -5.87
CA ASP A 713 25.14 -19.04 -6.95
C ASP A 713 24.47 -19.19 -8.33
N LEU A 714 23.27 -19.79 -8.36
CA LEU A 714 22.50 -19.97 -9.59
C LEU A 714 21.76 -18.71 -10.02
N LEU A 715 21.33 -17.90 -9.05
CA LEU A 715 20.60 -16.65 -9.26
C LEU A 715 21.20 -15.54 -8.39
N PRO A 716 22.40 -15.06 -8.74
CA PRO A 716 23.13 -14.06 -7.96
C PRO A 716 22.41 -12.71 -7.89
N GLU A 717 21.59 -12.40 -8.88
CA GLU A 717 20.80 -11.15 -8.95
C GLU A 717 19.57 -11.15 -8.03
N ALA A 718 19.21 -12.30 -7.46
CA ALA A 718 18.10 -12.37 -6.52
C ALA A 718 18.43 -11.63 -5.22
N GLY A 719 17.63 -10.61 -4.87
CA GLY A 719 17.80 -9.81 -3.66
C GLY A 719 17.70 -10.64 -2.37
N ASP A 720 18.21 -10.12 -1.27
CA ASP A 720 18.04 -10.67 0.09
C ASP A 720 17.27 -9.67 0.96
N PHE A 721 16.16 -9.16 0.42
CA PHE A 721 15.27 -8.26 1.14
C PHE A 721 14.50 -9.00 2.22
N LYS A 722 14.16 -8.28 3.30
CA LYS A 722 13.29 -8.77 4.35
C LYS A 722 11.88 -8.20 4.15
N PRO A 723 10.84 -9.01 4.38
CA PRO A 723 9.47 -8.52 4.31
C PRO A 723 9.18 -7.57 5.48
N GLY A 724 8.40 -6.52 5.20
CA GLY A 724 7.77 -5.71 6.22
C GLY A 724 6.73 -6.51 7.02
N THR A 725 6.34 -5.98 8.15
CA THR A 725 5.39 -6.63 9.08
C THR A 725 4.07 -5.90 9.20
N GLU A 726 4.01 -4.61 8.81
CA GLU A 726 2.86 -3.74 9.03
C GLU A 726 2.31 -3.19 7.71
N LEU A 727 0.96 -3.08 7.66
CA LEU A 727 0.29 -2.54 6.48
C LEU A 727 0.46 -1.02 6.41
N GLY A 728 0.79 -0.48 5.25
CA GLY A 728 1.03 0.94 5.03
C GLY A 728 -0.26 1.73 4.80
N VAL A 729 -0.60 2.63 5.73
CA VAL A 729 -1.56 3.69 5.50
C VAL A 729 -0.95 5.00 5.96
N PHE A 730 -0.74 5.93 5.03
CA PHE A 730 -0.12 7.22 5.32
C PHE A 730 -1.15 8.32 5.41
N ASP A 731 -0.99 9.16 6.42
CA ASP A 731 -1.73 10.41 6.55
C ASP A 731 -1.10 11.50 5.68
N LEU A 732 -1.82 11.92 4.65
CA LEU A 732 -1.39 12.98 3.72
C LEU A 732 -1.89 14.37 4.14
N GLY A 733 -2.36 14.54 5.36
CA GLY A 733 -3.01 15.75 5.84
C GLY A 733 -4.52 15.73 5.49
N ASP A 734 -4.91 15.77 4.25
CA ASP A 734 -6.31 15.81 3.78
C ASP A 734 -6.90 14.47 3.33
N ALA A 735 -6.07 13.42 3.22
CA ALA A 735 -6.43 12.09 2.79
C ALA A 735 -5.57 11.02 3.46
N ASN A 736 -6.12 9.84 3.67
CA ASN A 736 -5.37 8.65 4.04
C ASN A 736 -5.08 7.82 2.78
N ALA A 737 -3.82 7.52 2.54
CA ALA A 737 -3.41 6.72 1.40
C ALA A 737 -2.99 5.30 1.83
N GLY A 738 -3.60 4.29 1.25
CA GLY A 738 -3.12 2.91 1.36
C GLY A 738 -1.96 2.68 0.41
N ILE A 739 -0.80 2.32 0.96
CA ILE A 739 0.44 2.18 0.19
C ILE A 739 0.65 0.72 -0.22
N LEU A 740 1.03 0.55 -1.46
CA LEU A 740 1.36 -0.72 -2.08
C LEU A 740 2.67 -0.55 -2.85
N ILE A 741 3.54 -1.56 -2.81
CA ILE A 741 4.78 -1.53 -3.60
C ILE A 741 4.71 -2.64 -4.65
N CYS A 742 4.81 -2.24 -5.92
CA CYS A 742 4.95 -3.12 -7.10
C CYS A 742 3.89 -4.25 -7.13
N TYR A 743 4.34 -5.49 -7.07
CA TYR A 743 3.56 -6.72 -7.10
C TYR A 743 2.38 -6.76 -6.11
N GLU A 744 2.46 -6.06 -4.99
CA GLU A 744 1.37 -5.97 -4.00
C GLU A 744 0.08 -5.41 -4.59
N GLY A 745 0.20 -4.50 -5.56
CA GLY A 745 -0.94 -3.89 -6.27
C GLY A 745 -1.77 -4.88 -7.09
N ILE A 746 -1.23 -6.03 -7.45
CA ILE A 746 -1.97 -7.05 -8.21
C ILE A 746 -2.52 -8.19 -7.34
N ILE A 747 -2.15 -8.27 -6.06
CA ILE A 747 -2.60 -9.33 -5.14
C ILE A 747 -3.94 -8.93 -4.50
N PRO A 748 -5.08 -9.55 -4.88
CA PRO A 748 -6.39 -9.13 -4.39
C PRO A 748 -6.55 -9.22 -2.87
N SER A 749 -6.10 -10.34 -2.29
CA SER A 749 -6.21 -10.58 -0.84
C SER A 749 -5.36 -9.62 0.00
N PHE A 750 -4.22 -9.17 -0.53
CA PHE A 750 -3.36 -8.21 0.15
C PHE A 750 -3.93 -6.79 0.08
N THR A 751 -4.26 -6.32 -1.13
CA THR A 751 -4.87 -5.00 -1.30
C THR A 751 -6.15 -4.87 -0.48
N ARG A 752 -6.92 -5.96 -0.34
CA ARG A 752 -8.09 -6.00 0.54
C ARG A 752 -7.74 -5.78 2.01
N LYS A 753 -6.61 -6.31 2.52
CA LYS A 753 -6.16 -6.04 3.90
C LYS A 753 -5.87 -4.56 4.08
N VAL A 754 -5.17 -3.94 3.15
CA VAL A 754 -4.90 -2.49 3.16
C VAL A 754 -6.22 -1.70 3.07
N ALA A 755 -7.12 -2.06 2.14
CA ALA A 755 -8.39 -1.38 1.96
C ALA A 755 -9.33 -1.48 3.17
N LYS A 756 -9.18 -2.47 4.04
CA LYS A 756 -9.91 -2.61 5.30
C LYS A 756 -9.48 -1.63 6.39
N LEU A 757 -8.31 -1.04 6.27
CA LEU A 757 -7.88 0.09 7.10
C LEU A 757 -8.53 1.40 6.65
N GLU A 758 -9.41 1.33 5.68
CA GLU A 758 -10.24 2.41 5.17
C GLU A 758 -9.46 3.66 4.68
N PRO A 759 -8.37 3.51 3.91
CA PRO A 759 -7.75 4.64 3.26
C PRO A 759 -8.75 5.32 2.29
N ASP A 760 -8.52 6.57 1.93
CA ASP A 760 -9.35 7.31 0.97
C ASP A 760 -9.00 6.97 -0.48
N LEU A 761 -7.75 6.59 -0.73
CA LEU A 761 -7.20 6.19 -2.03
C LEU A 761 -6.13 5.13 -1.85
N LEU A 762 -5.73 4.48 -2.95
CA LEU A 762 -4.62 3.53 -3.01
C LEU A 762 -3.48 4.13 -3.85
N ILE A 763 -2.24 3.96 -3.40
CA ILE A 763 -1.05 4.36 -4.14
C ILE A 763 -0.15 3.14 -4.32
N ASN A 764 0.19 2.83 -5.57
CA ASN A 764 1.10 1.76 -5.92
C ASN A 764 2.38 2.32 -6.52
N LEU A 765 3.47 2.25 -5.78
CA LEU A 765 4.80 2.60 -6.26
C LEU A 765 5.42 1.37 -6.92
N THR A 766 5.89 1.50 -8.14
CA THR A 766 6.31 0.35 -8.95
C THR A 766 7.59 0.63 -9.74
N ASN A 767 8.38 -0.42 -9.94
CA ASN A 767 9.49 -0.42 -10.87
C ASN A 767 9.25 -1.48 -11.97
N ASP A 768 8.78 -1.06 -13.13
CA ASP A 768 8.54 -1.94 -14.28
C ASP A 768 9.77 -2.05 -15.21
N ALA A 769 10.89 -1.40 -14.88
CA ALA A 769 12.14 -1.50 -15.66
C ALA A 769 12.65 -2.95 -15.78
N TRP A 770 12.31 -3.80 -14.81
CA TRP A 770 12.60 -5.24 -14.80
C TRP A 770 12.11 -5.98 -16.06
N PHE A 771 10.99 -5.52 -16.62
CA PHE A 771 10.28 -6.21 -17.71
C PHE A 771 10.62 -5.68 -19.11
N GLY A 772 11.47 -4.65 -19.20
CA GLY A 772 11.86 -4.08 -20.48
C GLY A 772 10.69 -3.50 -21.28
N LYS A 773 10.89 -3.28 -22.56
CA LYS A 773 9.85 -2.80 -23.50
C LYS A 773 8.93 -3.95 -23.95
N THR A 774 8.31 -4.64 -23.01
CA THR A 774 7.43 -5.77 -23.28
C THR A 774 5.96 -5.43 -23.04
N MET A 775 5.08 -6.42 -23.11
CA MET A 775 3.66 -6.26 -22.79
C MET A 775 3.38 -6.24 -21.28
N GLU A 776 4.33 -6.64 -20.46
CA GLU A 776 4.11 -6.82 -19.03
C GLU A 776 3.68 -5.55 -18.31
N PRO A 777 4.30 -4.35 -18.47
CA PRO A 777 3.86 -3.13 -17.82
C PRO A 777 2.37 -2.82 -18.02
N TYR A 778 1.84 -3.12 -19.21
CA TYR A 778 0.41 -2.98 -19.53
C TYR A 778 -0.44 -4.03 -18.84
N LEU A 779 0.05 -5.27 -18.77
CA LEU A 779 -0.62 -6.37 -18.07
C LEU A 779 -0.65 -6.09 -16.56
N HIS A 780 0.46 -5.63 -15.99
CA HIS A 780 0.57 -5.25 -14.59
C HIS A 780 -0.44 -4.14 -14.23
N LEU A 781 -0.51 -3.07 -15.03
CA LEU A 781 -1.51 -2.02 -14.87
C LEU A 781 -2.93 -2.58 -14.96
N GLN A 782 -3.20 -3.43 -15.96
CA GLN A 782 -4.52 -4.03 -16.15
C GLN A 782 -4.97 -4.82 -14.91
N LEU A 783 -4.08 -5.63 -14.34
CA LEU A 783 -4.35 -6.41 -13.13
C LEU A 783 -4.60 -5.52 -11.92
N ALA A 784 -3.79 -4.46 -11.76
CA ALA A 784 -3.91 -3.50 -10.66
C ALA A 784 -5.23 -2.69 -10.73
N THR A 785 -5.71 -2.35 -11.93
CA THR A 785 -6.92 -1.55 -12.13
C THR A 785 -8.15 -2.14 -11.41
N PHE A 786 -8.26 -3.45 -11.31
CA PHE A 786 -9.39 -4.10 -10.64
C PHE A 786 -9.45 -3.80 -9.14
N ARG A 787 -8.34 -3.48 -8.51
CA ARG A 787 -8.30 -3.08 -7.07
C ARG A 787 -9.12 -1.83 -6.83
N ALA A 788 -9.10 -0.87 -7.78
CA ALA A 788 -9.93 0.33 -7.69
C ALA A 788 -11.43 -0.02 -7.66
N ILE A 789 -11.88 -0.94 -8.51
CA ILE A 789 -13.29 -1.37 -8.58
C ILE A 789 -13.68 -2.17 -7.34
N GLU A 790 -12.87 -3.13 -6.94
CA GLU A 790 -13.12 -4.01 -5.80
C GLU A 790 -13.31 -3.24 -4.49
N HIS A 791 -12.61 -2.12 -4.35
CA HIS A 791 -12.60 -1.33 -3.11
C HIS A 791 -13.27 0.03 -3.23
N ARG A 792 -13.69 0.44 -4.44
CA ARG A 792 -14.27 1.75 -4.74
C ARG A 792 -13.38 2.90 -4.27
N LYS A 793 -12.10 2.78 -4.58
CA LYS A 793 -11.08 3.77 -4.28
C LYS A 793 -10.31 4.10 -5.55
N ALA A 794 -9.98 5.38 -5.72
CA ALA A 794 -9.06 5.73 -6.77
C ALA A 794 -7.71 5.04 -6.53
N MET A 795 -7.05 4.62 -7.60
CA MET A 795 -5.72 4.03 -7.53
C MET A 795 -4.75 4.87 -8.37
N ILE A 796 -3.68 5.28 -7.72
CA ILE A 796 -2.56 5.97 -8.33
C ILE A 796 -1.44 4.95 -8.48
N ARG A 797 -0.93 4.81 -9.69
CA ARG A 797 0.24 4.00 -9.99
C ARG A 797 1.36 4.89 -10.49
N SER A 798 2.49 4.91 -9.80
CA SER A 798 3.71 5.62 -10.17
C SER A 798 4.79 4.62 -10.53
N THR A 799 5.34 4.73 -11.73
CA THR A 799 6.34 3.78 -12.27
C THR A 799 7.59 4.50 -12.75
N ASN A 800 8.71 3.77 -12.82
CA ASN A 800 9.98 4.33 -13.29
C ASN A 800 10.01 4.49 -14.81
N THR A 801 9.69 3.42 -15.54
CA THR A 801 9.78 3.30 -17.00
C THR A 801 8.52 2.65 -17.58
N GLY A 802 7.63 2.19 -16.72
CA GLY A 802 6.40 1.49 -17.07
C GLY A 802 5.25 2.44 -17.39
N VAL A 803 4.03 2.03 -17.08
CA VAL A 803 2.86 2.87 -17.30
C VAL A 803 2.45 3.51 -15.97
N THR A 804 2.80 4.77 -15.78
CA THR A 804 2.26 5.61 -14.69
C THR A 804 0.82 5.95 -15.04
N ALA A 805 -0.10 5.76 -14.08
CA ALA A 805 -1.52 5.91 -14.38
C ALA A 805 -2.34 6.37 -13.18
N VAL A 806 -3.44 7.04 -13.49
CA VAL A 806 -4.49 7.38 -12.55
C VAL A 806 -5.75 6.61 -12.92
N VAL A 807 -6.22 5.79 -11.99
CA VAL A 807 -7.40 4.94 -12.13
C VAL A 807 -8.50 5.47 -11.19
N ASP A 808 -9.68 5.71 -11.73
CA ASP A 808 -10.82 6.15 -10.93
C ASP A 808 -11.46 5.00 -10.13
N PRO A 809 -12.35 5.27 -9.17
CA PRO A 809 -13.02 4.24 -8.38
C PRO A 809 -13.94 3.28 -9.18
N ALA A 810 -14.20 3.59 -10.46
CA ALA A 810 -14.92 2.74 -11.39
C ALA A 810 -13.98 1.88 -12.27
N GLY A 811 -12.66 2.02 -12.11
CA GLY A 811 -11.66 1.25 -12.86
C GLY A 811 -11.34 1.83 -14.25
N ARG A 812 -11.68 3.10 -14.50
CA ARG A 812 -11.33 3.76 -15.76
C ARG A 812 -9.96 4.41 -15.63
N LEU A 813 -9.15 4.27 -16.66
CA LEU A 813 -7.88 4.97 -16.78
C LEU A 813 -8.18 6.43 -17.15
N LEU A 814 -7.97 7.37 -16.22
CA LEU A 814 -8.18 8.79 -16.43
C LEU A 814 -7.01 9.42 -17.18
N GLN A 815 -5.80 9.07 -16.80
CA GLN A 815 -4.55 9.49 -17.41
C GLN A 815 -3.54 8.35 -17.34
N GLN A 816 -2.64 8.27 -18.30
CA GLN A 816 -1.53 7.34 -18.31
C GLN A 816 -0.38 7.87 -19.15
N THR A 817 0.85 7.48 -18.81
CA THR A 817 2.07 7.79 -19.59
C THR A 817 2.33 6.75 -20.67
N SER A 818 3.27 7.07 -21.55
CA SER A 818 3.95 6.11 -22.41
C SER A 818 5.03 5.36 -21.62
N ILE A 819 5.40 4.17 -22.04
CA ILE A 819 6.54 3.47 -21.43
C ILE A 819 7.87 4.06 -21.96
N TYR A 820 8.87 4.19 -21.09
CA TYR A 820 10.22 4.66 -21.43
C TYR A 820 10.24 6.09 -22.03
N ASP A 821 9.33 6.95 -21.55
CA ASP A 821 9.34 8.38 -21.84
C ASP A 821 9.21 9.14 -20.51
N PRO A 822 10.08 10.13 -20.22
CA PRO A 822 9.94 10.92 -19.01
C PRO A 822 8.73 11.84 -19.10
N GLU A 823 7.73 11.59 -18.27
CA GLU A 823 6.47 12.32 -18.26
C GLU A 823 6.05 12.71 -16.83
N THR A 824 5.15 13.67 -16.72
CA THR A 824 4.48 14.02 -15.46
C THR A 824 2.97 13.99 -15.63
N ILE A 825 2.27 13.48 -14.65
CA ILE A 825 0.81 13.51 -14.57
C ILE A 825 0.39 14.40 -13.41
N VAL A 826 -0.65 15.19 -13.61
CA VAL A 826 -1.36 15.92 -12.55
C VAL A 826 -2.82 15.53 -12.58
N ALA A 827 -3.36 15.13 -11.42
CA ALA A 827 -4.73 14.70 -11.33
C ALA A 827 -5.38 15.09 -10.01
N ASP A 828 -6.67 15.43 -10.06
CA ASP A 828 -7.53 15.64 -8.91
C ASP A 828 -8.20 14.30 -8.53
N ILE A 829 -7.77 13.70 -7.45
CA ILE A 829 -8.17 12.35 -7.02
C ILE A 829 -9.35 12.43 -6.06
N PRO A 830 -10.51 11.82 -6.36
CA PRO A 830 -11.64 11.81 -5.45
C PRO A 830 -11.37 10.91 -4.24
N LEU A 831 -11.60 11.44 -3.05
CA LEU A 831 -11.44 10.75 -1.77
C LEU A 831 -12.76 10.04 -1.43
N MET A 832 -12.79 8.71 -1.52
CA MET A 832 -14.02 7.95 -1.41
C MET A 832 -13.95 6.88 -0.31
N GLN A 833 -15.05 6.79 0.46
CA GLN A 833 -15.25 5.77 1.51
C GLN A 833 -16.44 4.86 1.19
N GLU A 834 -16.65 4.55 -0.08
CA GLU A 834 -17.74 3.70 -0.54
C GLU A 834 -17.54 2.24 -0.09
N PRO A 835 -18.49 1.61 0.64
CA PRO A 835 -18.37 0.22 1.03
C PRO A 835 -18.61 -0.72 -0.16
N THR A 836 -17.94 -1.88 -0.18
CA THR A 836 -18.18 -2.94 -1.14
C THR A 836 -18.41 -4.28 -0.46
N ILE A 837 -19.20 -5.13 -1.11
CA ILE A 837 -19.42 -6.51 -0.62
C ILE A 837 -18.11 -7.30 -0.66
N TYR A 838 -17.33 -7.11 -1.71
CA TYR A 838 -16.02 -7.75 -1.83
C TYR A 838 -15.05 -7.32 -0.72
N ARG A 839 -14.93 -6.02 -0.39
CA ARG A 839 -14.08 -5.56 0.71
C ARG A 839 -14.48 -6.20 2.04
N LYS A 840 -15.79 -6.32 2.29
CA LYS A 840 -16.31 -6.91 3.53
C LYS A 840 -16.07 -8.41 3.61
N TYR A 841 -16.44 -9.18 2.58
CA TYR A 841 -16.46 -10.64 2.61
C TYR A 841 -15.32 -11.32 1.84
N GLY A 842 -14.63 -10.59 0.96
CA GLY A 842 -13.52 -11.11 0.14
C GLY A 842 -13.96 -12.09 -0.93
N GLU A 843 -13.14 -13.09 -1.14
CA GLU A 843 -13.26 -14.07 -2.19
C GLU A 843 -14.37 -15.13 -1.92
N LEU A 844 -15.46 -14.73 -1.27
CA LEU A 844 -16.55 -15.65 -0.92
C LEU A 844 -17.10 -16.42 -2.14
N PHE A 845 -17.20 -15.74 -3.30
CA PHE A 845 -17.67 -16.35 -4.53
C PHE A 845 -16.70 -17.45 -5.00
N ALA A 846 -15.41 -17.18 -5.01
CA ALA A 846 -14.39 -18.17 -5.38
C ALA A 846 -14.38 -19.36 -4.42
N TRP A 847 -14.48 -19.12 -3.10
CA TRP A 847 -14.60 -20.18 -2.10
C TRP A 847 -15.87 -21.02 -2.28
N ALA A 848 -17.00 -20.40 -2.65
CA ALA A 848 -18.22 -21.14 -2.98
C ALA A 848 -18.01 -22.05 -4.19
N CYS A 849 -17.33 -21.57 -5.25
CA CYS A 849 -16.94 -22.39 -6.40
C CYS A 849 -16.01 -23.54 -5.98
N CYS A 850 -15.05 -23.31 -5.09
CA CYS A 850 -14.16 -24.35 -4.56
C CYS A 850 -14.95 -25.42 -3.80
N GLY A 851 -15.82 -25.03 -2.88
CA GLY A 851 -16.67 -25.96 -2.13
C GLY A 851 -17.58 -26.80 -3.03
N LEU A 852 -18.24 -26.15 -4.00
CA LEU A 852 -19.04 -26.86 -5.01
C LEU A 852 -18.19 -27.80 -5.85
N SER A 853 -16.99 -27.41 -6.25
CA SER A 853 -16.10 -28.24 -7.06
C SER A 853 -15.69 -29.50 -6.31
N VAL A 854 -15.33 -29.41 -5.04
CA VAL A 854 -15.00 -30.55 -4.19
C VAL A 854 -16.21 -31.51 -4.08
N LEU A 855 -17.42 -30.94 -3.82
CA LEU A 855 -18.63 -31.73 -3.73
C LEU A 855 -18.93 -32.45 -5.06
N LEU A 856 -18.91 -31.75 -6.19
CA LEU A 856 -19.24 -32.30 -7.50
C LEU A 856 -18.26 -33.37 -7.98
N VAL A 857 -16.95 -33.14 -7.76
CA VAL A 857 -15.90 -34.10 -8.10
C VAL A 857 -16.01 -35.31 -7.17
N GLY A 858 -16.25 -35.13 -5.89
CA GLY A 858 -16.45 -36.19 -4.92
C GLY A 858 -17.65 -37.09 -5.30
N LEU A 859 -18.80 -36.47 -5.63
CA LEU A 859 -19.99 -37.20 -6.13
C LEU A 859 -19.67 -37.96 -7.41
N ALA A 860 -18.97 -37.37 -8.38
CA ALA A 860 -18.57 -37.99 -9.61
C ALA A 860 -17.64 -39.19 -9.38
N MET A 861 -16.78 -39.16 -8.39
CA MET A 861 -15.91 -40.27 -8.01
C MET A 861 -16.75 -41.44 -7.42
N ILE A 862 -17.69 -41.13 -6.54
CA ILE A 862 -18.54 -42.14 -5.89
C ILE A 862 -19.47 -42.79 -6.91
N LEU A 863 -20.20 -42.01 -7.71
CA LEU A 863 -21.14 -42.51 -8.71
C LEU A 863 -20.45 -43.23 -9.88
N GLY A 864 -19.25 -42.78 -10.25
CA GLY A 864 -18.44 -43.43 -11.27
C GLY A 864 -17.96 -44.83 -10.87
N ARG A 865 -17.59 -45.04 -9.56
CA ARG A 865 -17.25 -46.38 -9.06
C ARG A 865 -18.41 -47.36 -9.02
N ARG A 866 -19.65 -46.87 -8.81
CA ARG A 866 -20.85 -47.74 -8.82
C ARG A 866 -21.25 -48.21 -10.22
N LYS A 867 -20.68 -47.65 -11.29
CA LYS A 867 -20.98 -48.01 -12.70
C LYS A 867 -19.89 -48.86 -13.34
N GLN A 868 -18.74 -49.03 -12.66
CA GLN A 868 -17.74 -50.07 -12.98
C GLN A 868 -18.02 -51.33 -12.19
#